data_63bc01748834165300d8a81649d71b7d
#
_entry.id   63bc01748834165300d8a81649d71b7d
#
_cell.length_a   1.000
_cell.length_b   1.000
_cell.length_c   1.000
_cell.angle_alpha   90.00
_cell.angle_beta   90.00
_cell.angle_gamma   90.00
#
_symmetry.space_group_name_H-M   'P 1'
#
loop_
_entity.id
_entity.type
_entity.pdbx_description
1 polymer ?
#
loop_
_entity_poly.entity_id
_entity_poly.type
_entity_poly.pdbx_seq_one_letter_code
_entity_poly.pdbx_strand_id
1 'polypeptide(L)'
;MKRLFVILLASLLVLSSCGPATVPPTEDTVIGETAEVTDIGFEHVKENIETNLQVICTEGTPNAYTLENGVLSFSGLTSDSIYTIKGDLGGHIVVDAGEFKFELVLEGALIQSNNESPIVVTGGDKFTLTAKKDTTNFIYDLREAVDSSLEGVHSGALHVECDMQVGGKGSLTVESQNNNGIHTKDDLEVKNLNLTVTCIDNALKGNDSVSVESGNIVLISRGGDGIKTSNSDISDKGNQRGDVSISGGKIEIYSASDGIDASHDVIVDGAAELNIYTDKFSEYSEEVTAVSESVYYIRYPSNQYNFAVKYTNDSGESIWKTAKLESGTDMGGMPQETQPVGDQGTPPAGDQGTPPDGFGGGMQGGKQPGGSRPGKPGSQGQQVAMGFVYEVDKPAGYTKMQIFAYTAGQKPENGEYAVASQVVSVNESYDLIELTENGSSFDVRWTNYSMEQGAGGFPGMGGGRPGGGGMGGFGGNSQKSDHSAKGIKAANEIVIKGGNIFIKAYDDGIHANADTVLENGKNPTGNVTVEGGILSIYSNDDAMHADGVLAISSGDVGITNSYEGIEGNRVVISGGDISVRSSDDGINSQSTSGTGIEIKGGTLYIYASGDGIDANSRDSYKGIIFSGGNTVVISTSGGNSAIDSERGYEYTGGYVLALMPSGGMSSEAKNCRNFDSIAQSTSLRLNSGEYLTIGDILTLKMPTSVNGLVIFIGDKNAKISSSASSDANVDESGVKWN
;
A
#
# COMPACT_ATOMS: atom_id res chain seq x y z
N MET A 1 -39.15 58.18 20.10
CA MET A 1 -39.78 57.38 21.18
C MET A 1 -39.31 55.96 21.07
N LYS A 2 -38.57 55.53 22.08
CA LYS A 2 -37.89 54.22 22.21
C LYS A 2 -38.93 53.13 22.49
N ARG A 3 -38.78 51.94 21.94
CA ARG A 3 -39.25 50.72 22.58
C ARG A 3 -38.17 49.64 22.48
N LEU A 4 -37.62 49.40 23.65
CA LEU A 4 -36.69 48.36 24.01
C LEU A 4 -37.48 47.02 24.17
N PHE A 5 -37.03 45.93 23.54
CA PHE A 5 -37.49 44.59 23.81
C PHE A 5 -36.37 43.85 24.53
N VAL A 6 -36.59 43.57 25.81
CA VAL A 6 -35.78 42.68 26.62
C VAL A 6 -36.32 41.28 26.45
N ILE A 7 -35.48 40.36 25.99
CA ILE A 7 -35.78 38.93 26.05
C ILE A 7 -34.99 38.31 27.19
N LEU A 8 -35.68 37.84 28.17
CA LEU A 8 -35.22 37.14 29.36
C LEU A 8 -34.78 35.71 28.97
N LEU A 9 -33.52 35.38 29.15
CA LEU A 9 -33.00 34.03 28.97
C LEU A 9 -33.06 33.31 30.31
N ALA A 10 -33.96 32.36 30.48
CA ALA A 10 -34.04 31.49 31.64
C ALA A 10 -33.02 30.33 31.45
N SER A 11 -31.97 30.34 32.22
CA SER A 11 -31.04 29.23 32.33
C SER A 11 -31.63 28.08 33.15
N LEU A 12 -31.94 26.96 32.51
CA LEU A 12 -32.28 25.73 33.22
C LEU A 12 -30.99 24.86 33.29
N LEU A 13 -30.43 24.80 34.48
CA LEU A 13 -29.37 23.84 34.81
C LEU A 13 -30.01 22.43 34.93
N VAL A 14 -29.70 21.57 34.01
CA VAL A 14 -29.93 20.11 34.17
C VAL A 14 -28.60 19.48 34.46
N LEU A 15 -28.38 19.09 35.70
CA LEU A 15 -27.34 18.16 36.13
C LEU A 15 -27.73 16.77 35.61
N SER A 16 -27.12 16.29 34.55
CA SER A 16 -27.17 14.88 34.18
C SER A 16 -25.83 14.22 34.53
N SER A 17 -25.95 13.18 35.33
CA SER A 17 -24.90 12.27 35.74
C SER A 17 -24.24 11.63 34.51
N CYS A 18 -22.92 11.68 34.42
CA CYS A 18 -22.14 10.85 33.49
C CYS A 18 -22.26 9.37 33.89
N GLY A 19 -23.08 8.64 33.11
CA GLY A 19 -22.89 7.23 32.93
C GLY A 19 -22.05 7.05 31.66
N PRO A 20 -21.28 5.97 31.50
CA PRO A 20 -20.51 5.75 30.28
C PRO A 20 -21.48 5.66 29.09
N ALA A 21 -21.22 6.48 28.09
CA ALA A 21 -21.90 6.37 26.81
C ALA A 21 -21.52 5.01 26.20
N THR A 22 -22.48 4.11 26.10
CA THR A 22 -22.35 2.98 25.20
C THR A 22 -22.34 3.54 23.79
N VAL A 23 -21.20 3.49 23.13
CA VAL A 23 -21.07 3.66 21.69
C VAL A 23 -21.93 2.56 21.08
N PRO A 24 -22.88 2.85 20.19
CA PRO A 24 -23.53 1.79 19.41
C PRO A 24 -22.44 1.03 18.66
N PRO A 25 -22.60 -0.27 18.41
CA PRO A 25 -21.67 -0.98 17.56
C PRO A 25 -21.58 -0.21 16.25
N THR A 26 -20.40 0.17 15.88
CA THR A 26 -20.09 0.67 14.55
C THR A 26 -20.57 -0.41 13.60
N GLU A 27 -21.56 -0.10 12.78
CA GLU A 27 -21.80 -0.88 11.57
C GLU A 27 -20.44 -0.99 10.90
N ASP A 28 -20.03 -2.23 10.58
CA ASP A 28 -18.89 -2.50 9.76
C ASP A 28 -18.90 -1.49 8.62
N THR A 29 -17.97 -0.56 8.66
CA THR A 29 -17.72 0.28 7.50
C THR A 29 -17.17 -0.70 6.48
N VAL A 30 -18.08 -1.24 5.67
CA VAL A 30 -17.72 -1.88 4.41
C VAL A 30 -16.86 -0.85 3.71
N ILE A 31 -15.56 -1.07 3.73
CA ILE A 31 -14.59 -0.30 2.95
C ILE A 31 -15.11 -0.42 1.53
N GLY A 32 -15.52 0.72 0.99
CA GLY A 32 -16.39 0.78 -0.17
C GLY A 32 -15.93 -0.15 -1.27
N GLU A 33 -16.89 -0.83 -1.89
CA GLU A 33 -16.69 -1.46 -3.17
C GLU A 33 -15.81 -0.51 -3.99
N THR A 34 -14.64 -0.99 -4.39
CA THR A 34 -13.77 -0.26 -5.31
C THR A 34 -14.65 0.10 -6.50
N ALA A 35 -14.92 1.39 -6.68
CA ALA A 35 -15.60 1.83 -7.89
C ALA A 35 -14.85 1.15 -9.04
N GLU A 36 -15.58 0.39 -9.86
CA GLU A 36 -14.99 -0.14 -11.09
C GLU A 36 -14.35 1.06 -11.78
N VAL A 37 -13.03 1.04 -11.93
CA VAL A 37 -12.38 1.92 -12.89
C VAL A 37 -12.82 1.37 -14.25
N THR A 38 -14.04 1.68 -14.60
CA THR A 38 -14.49 1.51 -15.97
C THR A 38 -13.50 2.32 -16.78
N ASP A 39 -12.92 1.72 -17.79
CA ASP A 39 -12.25 2.45 -18.85
C ASP A 39 -13.21 3.57 -19.23
N ILE A 40 -12.93 4.79 -18.70
CA ILE A 40 -13.69 5.98 -19.07
C ILE A 40 -13.18 6.29 -20.45
N GLY A 41 -13.62 5.44 -21.41
CA GLY A 41 -13.36 5.69 -22.80
C GLY A 41 -13.92 7.07 -23.11
N PHE A 42 -13.33 7.77 -24.02
CA PHE A 42 -13.70 9.09 -24.52
C PHE A 42 -15.18 9.18 -24.93
N GLU A 43 -16.10 8.87 -24.02
CA GLU A 43 -17.53 8.70 -24.28
C GLU A 43 -18.19 9.92 -24.91
N HIS A 44 -17.60 11.09 -24.74
CA HIS A 44 -18.14 12.36 -25.20
C HIS A 44 -17.34 12.98 -26.36
N VAL A 45 -16.27 12.30 -26.82
CA VAL A 45 -15.50 12.70 -27.99
C VAL A 45 -16.40 12.66 -29.22
N LYS A 46 -16.39 13.75 -29.97
CA LYS A 46 -17.15 13.86 -31.22
C LYS A 46 -16.24 13.67 -32.43
N GLU A 47 -16.56 12.74 -33.34
CA GLU A 47 -15.78 12.54 -34.58
C GLU A 47 -15.72 13.80 -35.45
N ASN A 48 -16.81 14.57 -35.50
CA ASN A 48 -16.90 15.84 -36.22
C ASN A 48 -17.49 16.87 -35.28
N ILE A 49 -16.61 17.55 -34.53
CA ILE A 49 -17.04 18.65 -33.65
C ILE A 49 -17.20 19.95 -34.44
N GLU A 50 -18.42 20.47 -34.43
CA GLU A 50 -18.68 21.82 -34.97
C GLU A 50 -18.60 22.86 -33.85
N THR A 51 -17.81 23.91 -34.05
CA THR A 51 -17.70 24.97 -33.08
C THR A 51 -18.99 25.79 -33.03
N ASN A 52 -19.66 25.78 -31.90
CA ASN A 52 -20.88 26.55 -31.62
C ASN A 52 -20.75 27.36 -30.32
N LEU A 53 -19.53 27.65 -29.93
CA LEU A 53 -19.18 28.25 -28.66
C LEU A 53 -19.77 29.68 -28.51
N GLN A 54 -20.37 29.93 -27.36
CA GLN A 54 -20.79 31.25 -26.91
C GLN A 54 -19.79 31.78 -25.89
N VAL A 55 -19.32 33.02 -26.06
CA VAL A 55 -18.36 33.68 -25.17
C VAL A 55 -19.02 34.94 -24.59
N ILE A 56 -19.10 35.05 -23.29
CA ILE A 56 -19.76 36.13 -22.57
C ILE A 56 -18.78 36.72 -21.55
N CYS A 57 -18.42 37.96 -21.70
CA CYS A 57 -17.71 38.71 -20.66
C CYS A 57 -18.69 39.10 -19.55
N THR A 58 -18.46 38.59 -18.34
CA THR A 58 -19.30 38.89 -17.17
C THR A 58 -18.70 39.99 -16.30
N GLU A 59 -17.37 40.14 -16.33
CA GLU A 59 -16.64 41.18 -15.61
C GLU A 59 -15.35 41.53 -16.34
N GLY A 60 -14.87 42.75 -16.23
CA GLY A 60 -13.57 43.19 -16.72
C GLY A 60 -13.59 43.76 -18.14
N THR A 61 -12.65 43.39 -19.01
CA THR A 61 -12.44 43.95 -20.35
C THR A 61 -13.36 43.26 -21.37
N PRO A 62 -14.41 43.88 -21.87
CA PRO A 62 -15.32 43.26 -22.83
C PRO A 62 -14.68 43.12 -24.20
N ASN A 63 -15.03 42.06 -24.93
CA ASN A 63 -14.56 41.75 -26.29
C ASN A 63 -13.03 41.64 -26.45
N ALA A 64 -12.30 41.34 -25.38
CA ALA A 64 -10.86 41.07 -25.44
C ALA A 64 -10.59 39.62 -25.89
N TYR A 65 -11.28 39.19 -26.95
CA TYR A 65 -11.08 37.87 -27.54
C TYR A 65 -11.32 37.86 -29.05
N THR A 66 -10.75 36.85 -29.70
CA THR A 66 -11.04 36.47 -31.08
C THR A 66 -11.36 34.95 -31.13
N LEU A 67 -12.21 34.55 -32.07
CA LEU A 67 -12.48 33.13 -32.35
C LEU A 67 -12.32 32.95 -33.87
N GLU A 68 -11.21 32.34 -34.27
CA GLU A 68 -10.86 32.12 -35.66
C GLU A 68 -10.21 30.75 -35.84
N ASN A 69 -10.67 29.99 -36.86
CA ASN A 69 -10.12 28.68 -37.22
C ASN A 69 -10.01 27.68 -36.06
N GLY A 70 -10.99 27.68 -35.16
CA GLY A 70 -10.99 26.80 -33.99
C GLY A 70 -10.10 27.28 -32.82
N VAL A 71 -9.49 28.48 -32.92
CA VAL A 71 -8.70 29.07 -31.84
C VAL A 71 -9.48 30.18 -31.17
N LEU A 72 -9.81 30.04 -29.90
CA LEU A 72 -10.34 31.09 -29.05
C LEU A 72 -9.18 31.74 -28.29
N SER A 73 -8.82 32.99 -28.71
CA SER A 73 -7.70 33.70 -28.09
C SER A 73 -8.18 34.87 -27.26
N PHE A 74 -7.76 34.98 -26.01
CA PHE A 74 -7.96 36.10 -25.11
C PHE A 74 -6.65 36.89 -25.01
N SER A 75 -6.71 38.20 -25.26
CA SER A 75 -5.54 39.09 -25.16
C SER A 75 -5.96 40.54 -25.06
N GLY A 76 -5.02 41.42 -24.69
CA GLY A 76 -5.27 42.86 -24.60
C GLY A 76 -6.19 43.24 -23.45
N LEU A 77 -6.18 42.50 -22.37
CA LEU A 77 -6.89 42.81 -21.13
C LEU A 77 -6.38 44.12 -20.53
N THR A 78 -7.27 44.87 -19.91
CA THR A 78 -6.97 46.12 -19.21
C THR A 78 -7.37 46.11 -17.73
N SER A 79 -7.90 45.00 -17.28
CA SER A 79 -8.28 44.72 -15.89
C SER A 79 -8.49 43.23 -15.71
N ASP A 80 -8.55 42.78 -14.46
CA ASP A 80 -9.02 41.45 -14.10
C ASP A 80 -10.34 41.16 -14.82
N SER A 81 -10.47 39.96 -15.38
CA SER A 81 -11.60 39.66 -16.27
C SER A 81 -12.16 38.26 -16.04
N ILE A 82 -13.48 38.13 -16.15
CA ILE A 82 -14.24 36.92 -16.05
C ILE A 82 -15.01 36.68 -17.34
N TYR A 83 -14.73 35.58 -18.00
CA TYR A 83 -15.44 35.15 -19.19
C TYR A 83 -16.15 33.80 -18.94
N THR A 84 -17.40 33.72 -19.39
CA THR A 84 -18.17 32.48 -19.41
C THR A 84 -18.22 31.94 -20.83
N ILE A 85 -17.91 30.65 -20.99
CA ILE A 85 -18.07 29.93 -22.25
C ILE A 85 -19.11 28.83 -22.14
N LYS A 86 -19.86 28.62 -23.23
CA LYS A 86 -20.90 27.59 -23.31
C LYS A 86 -20.96 27.02 -24.71
N GLY A 87 -21.15 25.70 -24.81
CA GLY A 87 -21.21 24.96 -26.07
C GLY A 87 -19.87 24.33 -26.45
N ASP A 88 -19.72 23.95 -27.71
CA ASP A 88 -18.63 23.13 -28.20
C ASP A 88 -17.57 23.96 -28.90
N LEU A 89 -16.30 23.64 -28.68
CA LEU A 89 -15.14 24.14 -29.39
C LEU A 89 -14.33 22.96 -29.97
N GLY A 90 -14.33 22.85 -31.31
CA GLY A 90 -13.37 22.02 -32.03
C GLY A 90 -12.08 22.77 -32.26
N GLY A 91 -11.14 22.69 -31.31
CA GLY A 91 -9.91 23.46 -31.29
C GLY A 91 -9.44 23.73 -29.87
N HIS A 92 -8.75 24.88 -29.67
CA HIS A 92 -8.13 25.18 -28.38
C HIS A 92 -8.33 26.63 -27.94
N ILE A 93 -8.04 26.90 -26.70
CA ILE A 93 -8.13 28.25 -26.07
C ILE A 93 -6.71 28.71 -25.74
N VAL A 94 -6.38 29.95 -26.09
CA VAL A 94 -5.14 30.63 -25.71
C VAL A 94 -5.48 31.81 -24.86
N VAL A 95 -4.82 31.98 -23.71
CA VAL A 95 -5.00 33.13 -22.82
C VAL A 95 -3.67 33.81 -22.59
N ASP A 96 -3.58 35.10 -22.94
CA ASP A 96 -2.53 36.00 -22.50
C ASP A 96 -3.20 37.14 -21.71
N ALA A 97 -3.21 36.98 -20.39
CA ALA A 97 -3.83 37.95 -19.49
C ALA A 97 -2.87 39.10 -19.08
N GLY A 98 -1.61 39.08 -19.55
CA GLY A 98 -0.62 40.09 -19.18
C GLY A 98 -0.32 40.07 -17.67
N GLU A 99 -0.66 41.18 -16.98
CA GLU A 99 -0.48 41.29 -15.51
C GLU A 99 -1.79 41.12 -14.72
N PHE A 100 -2.88 40.70 -15.39
CA PHE A 100 -4.21 40.63 -14.78
C PHE A 100 -4.58 39.19 -14.41
N LYS A 101 -5.57 39.04 -13.50
CA LYS A 101 -6.24 37.79 -13.22
C LYS A 101 -7.28 37.52 -14.31
N PHE A 102 -7.35 36.22 -14.66
CA PHE A 102 -8.31 35.78 -15.66
C PHE A 102 -9.07 34.57 -15.14
N GLU A 103 -10.40 34.67 -15.12
CA GLU A 103 -11.28 33.54 -14.80
C GLU A 103 -12.05 33.08 -16.04
N LEU A 104 -11.95 31.79 -16.37
CA LEU A 104 -12.74 31.14 -17.40
C LEU A 104 -13.81 30.26 -16.73
N VAL A 105 -15.06 30.63 -16.87
CA VAL A 105 -16.21 29.90 -16.35
C VAL A 105 -16.76 28.98 -17.43
N LEU A 106 -16.81 27.72 -17.18
CA LEU A 106 -17.38 26.68 -18.06
C LEU A 106 -18.85 26.44 -17.69
N GLU A 107 -19.76 26.71 -18.64
CA GLU A 107 -21.21 26.50 -18.50
C GLU A 107 -21.72 25.45 -19.49
N GLY A 108 -21.42 24.17 -19.28
CA GLY A 108 -21.73 23.10 -20.22
C GLY A 108 -20.88 23.22 -21.49
N ALA A 109 -19.58 23.36 -21.32
CA ALA A 109 -18.62 23.49 -22.39
C ALA A 109 -17.96 22.13 -22.71
N LEU A 110 -17.75 21.86 -24.00
CA LEU A 110 -16.90 20.81 -24.52
C LEU A 110 -15.78 21.44 -25.35
N ILE A 111 -14.54 21.25 -24.94
CA ILE A 111 -13.34 21.69 -25.66
C ILE A 111 -12.59 20.43 -26.09
N GLN A 112 -12.37 20.26 -27.39
CA GLN A 112 -11.72 19.10 -27.96
C GLN A 112 -10.66 19.53 -28.98
N SER A 113 -9.40 19.16 -28.72
CA SER A 113 -8.28 19.55 -29.57
C SER A 113 -7.45 18.34 -29.96
N ASN A 114 -6.96 18.31 -31.20
CA ASN A 114 -6.06 17.29 -31.74
C ASN A 114 -4.74 17.86 -32.28
N ASN A 115 -4.49 19.15 -32.11
CA ASN A 115 -3.32 19.83 -32.67
C ASN A 115 -2.59 20.73 -31.68
N GLU A 116 -3.19 21.04 -30.54
CA GLU A 116 -2.60 21.83 -29.46
C GLU A 116 -3.24 21.43 -28.11
N SER A 117 -2.64 21.81 -26.98
CA SER A 117 -3.29 21.72 -25.67
C SER A 117 -4.66 22.40 -25.72
N PRO A 118 -5.73 21.77 -25.31
CA PRO A 118 -7.06 22.36 -25.28
C PRO A 118 -7.14 23.74 -24.59
N ILE A 119 -6.34 23.97 -23.56
CA ILE A 119 -6.20 25.26 -22.89
C ILE A 119 -4.72 25.57 -22.67
N VAL A 120 -4.26 26.68 -23.23
CA VAL A 120 -2.90 27.21 -23.03
C VAL A 120 -3.01 28.61 -22.43
N VAL A 121 -2.36 28.83 -21.29
CA VAL A 121 -2.24 30.18 -20.66
C VAL A 121 -0.78 30.54 -20.65
N THR A 122 -0.45 31.60 -21.42
CA THR A 122 0.93 32.04 -21.64
C THR A 122 1.34 33.22 -20.74
N GLY A 123 0.40 33.79 -19.98
CA GLY A 123 0.68 34.86 -19.03
C GLY A 123 -0.55 35.29 -18.24
N GLY A 124 -0.33 35.83 -17.07
CA GLY A 124 -1.33 36.28 -16.11
C GLY A 124 -0.77 36.39 -14.70
N ASP A 125 -1.46 37.12 -13.83
CA ASP A 125 -1.19 37.06 -12.38
C ASP A 125 -1.74 35.76 -11.75
N LYS A 126 -2.94 35.34 -12.18
CA LYS A 126 -3.56 34.06 -11.82
C LYS A 126 -4.59 33.64 -12.86
N PHE A 127 -4.61 32.37 -13.22
CA PHE A 127 -5.66 31.78 -14.03
C PHE A 127 -6.60 30.95 -13.15
N THR A 128 -7.92 31.19 -13.27
CA THR A 128 -8.94 30.42 -12.58
C THR A 128 -9.84 29.74 -13.60
N LEU A 129 -9.98 28.43 -13.50
CA LEU A 129 -10.93 27.61 -14.26
C LEU A 129 -12.09 27.20 -13.36
N THR A 130 -13.30 27.68 -13.65
CA THR A 130 -14.47 27.44 -12.81
C THR A 130 -15.50 26.57 -13.55
N ALA A 131 -15.76 25.36 -13.05
CA ALA A 131 -16.91 24.56 -13.46
C ALA A 131 -18.17 25.12 -12.80
N LYS A 132 -19.06 25.72 -13.61
CA LYS A 132 -20.28 26.37 -13.11
C LYS A 132 -21.17 25.34 -12.42
N LYS A 133 -21.80 25.74 -11.31
CA LYS A 133 -22.74 24.90 -10.57
C LYS A 133 -23.79 24.25 -11.48
N ASP A 134 -24.08 22.98 -11.25
CA ASP A 134 -25.09 22.17 -11.95
C ASP A 134 -24.82 22.05 -13.48
N THR A 135 -23.55 22.17 -13.91
CA THR A 135 -23.11 21.89 -15.28
C THR A 135 -22.05 20.80 -15.32
N THR A 136 -22.00 20.11 -16.47
CA THR A 136 -20.96 19.13 -16.79
C THR A 136 -20.13 19.66 -17.94
N ASN A 137 -18.81 19.62 -17.81
CA ASN A 137 -17.87 20.21 -18.75
C ASN A 137 -16.79 19.18 -19.11
N PHE A 138 -16.28 19.24 -20.33
CA PHE A 138 -15.33 18.28 -20.88
C PHE A 138 -14.18 19.00 -21.57
N ILE A 139 -12.96 18.53 -21.34
CA ILE A 139 -11.74 19.00 -22.00
C ILE A 139 -10.98 17.77 -22.47
N TYR A 140 -10.83 17.63 -23.79
CA TYR A 140 -10.18 16.47 -24.41
C TYR A 140 -8.96 16.88 -25.23
N ASP A 141 -7.81 16.38 -24.83
CA ASP A 141 -6.55 16.45 -25.56
C ASP A 141 -6.34 15.16 -26.35
N LEU A 142 -6.61 15.21 -27.63
CA LEU A 142 -6.53 14.06 -28.53
C LEU A 142 -5.24 14.08 -29.38
N ARG A 143 -4.25 14.90 -29.02
CA ARG A 143 -2.95 14.90 -29.69
C ARG A 143 -2.29 13.54 -29.54
N GLU A 144 -1.59 13.10 -30.60
CA GLU A 144 -0.63 12.01 -30.45
C GLU A 144 0.47 12.40 -29.44
N ALA A 145 1.05 11.40 -28.77
CA ALA A 145 2.11 11.63 -27.81
C ALA A 145 3.26 12.39 -28.46
N VAL A 146 3.62 13.52 -27.85
CA VAL A 146 4.72 14.39 -28.31
C VAL A 146 5.80 14.44 -27.24
N ASP A 147 7.03 14.71 -27.67
CA ASP A 147 8.15 14.90 -26.75
C ASP A 147 8.00 16.26 -26.04
N SER A 148 7.56 16.22 -24.79
CA SER A 148 7.36 17.38 -23.95
C SER A 148 8.65 18.12 -23.55
N SER A 149 9.83 17.54 -23.85
CA SER A 149 11.13 18.18 -23.63
C SER A 149 11.49 19.19 -24.72
N LEU A 150 10.76 19.21 -25.84
CA LEU A 150 10.99 20.11 -26.94
C LEU A 150 10.48 21.51 -26.63
N GLU A 151 11.25 22.53 -26.98
CA GLU A 151 10.88 23.93 -26.82
C GLU A 151 9.58 24.24 -27.59
N GLY A 152 8.61 24.91 -26.92
CA GLY A 152 7.33 25.26 -27.50
C GLY A 152 6.28 24.18 -27.52
N VAL A 153 6.56 23.00 -26.94
CA VAL A 153 5.58 21.94 -26.73
C VAL A 153 4.88 22.08 -25.39
N HIS A 154 3.56 22.22 -25.41
CA HIS A 154 2.75 22.31 -24.20
C HIS A 154 2.40 20.91 -23.67
N SER A 155 2.77 20.65 -22.40
CA SER A 155 2.74 19.32 -21.78
C SER A 155 1.51 19.10 -20.90
N GLY A 156 0.32 19.11 -21.45
CA GLY A 156 -0.90 18.84 -20.70
C GLY A 156 -2.16 19.21 -21.49
N ALA A 157 -3.30 18.65 -21.12
CA ALA A 157 -4.59 19.13 -21.64
C ALA A 157 -4.84 20.59 -21.22
N LEU A 158 -4.43 20.94 -20.02
CA LEU A 158 -4.30 22.32 -19.56
C LEU A 158 -2.81 22.59 -19.30
N HIS A 159 -2.27 23.58 -20.01
CA HIS A 159 -0.91 24.07 -19.81
C HIS A 159 -0.92 25.55 -19.42
N VAL A 160 -0.47 25.86 -18.21
CA VAL A 160 -0.58 27.17 -17.58
C VAL A 160 0.80 27.66 -17.13
N GLU A 161 1.15 28.92 -17.39
CA GLU A 161 2.45 29.47 -17.04
C GLU A 161 2.42 30.43 -15.83
N CYS A 162 1.36 30.39 -15.04
CA CYS A 162 1.16 31.22 -13.84
C CYS A 162 0.38 30.43 -12.79
N ASP A 163 0.15 31.02 -11.62
CA ASP A 163 -0.71 30.42 -10.59
C ASP A 163 -2.04 29.98 -11.17
N MET A 164 -2.47 28.77 -10.84
CA MET A 164 -3.70 28.19 -11.34
C MET A 164 -4.63 27.74 -10.22
N GLN A 165 -5.93 28.03 -10.40
CA GLN A 165 -6.97 27.45 -9.56
C GLN A 165 -8.00 26.72 -10.43
N VAL A 166 -8.34 25.50 -10.05
CA VAL A 166 -9.46 24.73 -10.61
C VAL A 166 -10.54 24.58 -9.56
N GLY A 167 -11.75 25.05 -9.86
CA GLY A 167 -12.79 25.06 -8.86
C GLY A 167 -14.21 25.16 -9.42
N GLY A 168 -15.15 25.48 -8.53
CA GLY A 168 -16.57 25.63 -8.89
C GLY A 168 -17.46 24.68 -8.11
N LYS A 169 -18.67 24.44 -8.63
CA LYS A 169 -19.63 23.47 -8.04
C LYS A 169 -20.29 22.62 -9.12
N GLY A 170 -19.70 22.58 -10.29
CA GLY A 170 -20.04 21.70 -11.40
C GLY A 170 -19.14 20.49 -11.47
N SER A 171 -19.25 19.78 -12.58
CA SER A 171 -18.37 18.65 -12.93
C SER A 171 -17.45 19.04 -14.08
N LEU A 172 -16.20 18.63 -14.00
CA LEU A 172 -15.19 18.78 -15.03
C LEU A 172 -14.48 17.45 -15.27
N THR A 173 -14.49 16.99 -16.50
CA THR A 173 -13.70 15.85 -16.96
C THR A 173 -12.60 16.36 -17.86
N VAL A 174 -11.36 15.98 -17.57
CA VAL A 174 -10.16 16.29 -18.36
C VAL A 174 -9.52 14.97 -18.78
N GLU A 175 -9.34 14.80 -20.08
CA GLU A 175 -8.66 13.60 -20.61
C GLU A 175 -7.54 14.03 -21.56
N SER A 176 -6.35 13.44 -21.36
CA SER A 176 -5.18 13.68 -22.20
C SER A 176 -4.61 12.38 -22.72
N GLN A 177 -4.59 12.21 -24.05
CA GLN A 177 -3.89 11.12 -24.72
C GLN A 177 -2.40 11.40 -24.95
N ASN A 178 -1.94 12.57 -24.55
CA ASN A 178 -0.60 13.03 -24.88
C ASN A 178 0.36 12.99 -23.70
N ASN A 179 0.04 13.68 -22.61
CA ASN A 179 0.96 13.89 -21.48
C ASN A 179 0.17 14.13 -20.18
N ASN A 180 0.44 15.24 -19.45
CA ASN A 180 -0.25 15.53 -18.19
C ASN A 180 -1.74 15.88 -18.43
N GLY A 181 -2.55 15.70 -17.39
CA GLY A 181 -3.92 16.19 -17.38
C GLY A 181 -3.96 17.71 -17.18
N ILE A 182 -3.69 18.17 -15.97
CA ILE A 182 -3.66 19.60 -15.60
C ILE A 182 -2.24 19.93 -15.13
N HIS A 183 -1.58 20.86 -15.84
CA HIS A 183 -0.22 21.27 -15.54
C HIS A 183 -0.12 22.79 -15.45
N THR A 184 0.42 23.29 -14.33
CA THR A 184 0.91 24.66 -14.22
C THR A 184 2.39 24.69 -13.88
N LYS A 185 3.09 25.73 -14.35
CA LYS A 185 4.50 25.97 -14.00
C LYS A 185 4.68 26.66 -12.64
N ASP A 186 3.59 27.03 -12.01
CA ASP A 186 3.54 27.68 -10.68
C ASP A 186 2.69 26.84 -9.70
N ASP A 187 1.88 27.48 -8.88
CA ASP A 187 1.02 26.86 -7.87
C ASP A 187 -0.29 26.35 -8.47
N LEU A 188 -0.71 25.12 -8.12
CA LEU A 188 -2.01 24.54 -8.48
C LEU A 188 -2.90 24.40 -7.26
N GLU A 189 -4.05 25.05 -7.28
CA GLU A 189 -5.08 24.95 -6.24
C GLU A 189 -6.34 24.23 -6.78
N VAL A 190 -6.84 23.20 -6.10
CA VAL A 190 -8.07 22.46 -6.48
C VAL A 190 -9.09 22.51 -5.37
N LYS A 191 -10.33 22.94 -5.68
CA LYS A 191 -11.39 23.03 -4.66
C LYS A 191 -12.83 23.04 -5.19
N ASN A 192 -13.73 22.47 -4.39
CA ASN A 192 -15.19 22.61 -4.50
C ASN A 192 -15.85 22.04 -5.77
N LEU A 193 -15.23 21.12 -6.53
CA LEU A 193 -15.83 20.59 -7.75
C LEU A 193 -15.82 19.05 -7.75
N ASN A 194 -16.56 18.47 -8.72
CA ASN A 194 -16.37 17.08 -9.12
C ASN A 194 -15.36 17.07 -10.27
N LEU A 195 -14.17 16.58 -10.05
CA LEU A 195 -13.08 16.55 -11.03
C LEU A 195 -12.71 15.11 -11.36
N THR A 196 -12.69 14.78 -12.63
CA THR A 196 -12.09 13.54 -13.13
C THR A 196 -10.98 13.92 -14.11
N VAL A 197 -9.78 13.41 -13.87
CA VAL A 197 -8.64 13.59 -14.77
C VAL A 197 -8.10 12.24 -15.18
N THR A 198 -8.04 11.98 -16.47
CA THR A 198 -7.40 10.78 -17.05
C THR A 198 -6.30 11.23 -17.99
N CYS A 199 -5.09 10.71 -17.84
CA CYS A 199 -3.95 11.12 -18.65
C CYS A 199 -2.90 10.03 -18.80
N ILE A 200 -1.90 10.32 -19.64
CA ILE A 200 -0.77 9.40 -19.86
C ILE A 200 0.34 9.62 -18.83
N ASP A 201 0.64 10.86 -18.46
CA ASP A 201 1.66 11.22 -17.49
C ASP A 201 1.01 11.66 -16.17
N ASN A 202 1.33 12.81 -15.59
CA ASN A 202 0.83 13.19 -14.27
C ASN A 202 -0.59 13.78 -14.36
N ALA A 203 -1.50 13.37 -13.47
CA ALA A 203 -2.87 13.86 -13.54
C ALA A 203 -3.00 15.32 -13.07
N LEU A 204 -2.41 15.66 -11.92
CA LEU A 204 -2.28 17.02 -11.42
C LEU A 204 -0.80 17.35 -11.25
N LYS A 205 -0.31 18.39 -11.93
CA LYS A 205 1.07 18.85 -11.82
C LYS A 205 1.12 20.36 -11.58
N GLY A 206 1.65 20.75 -10.43
CA GLY A 206 2.07 22.10 -10.14
C GLY A 206 3.58 22.12 -9.90
N ASN A 207 4.34 22.88 -10.65
CA ASN A 207 5.79 22.83 -10.46
C ASN A 207 6.20 23.31 -9.06
N ASP A 208 5.59 24.38 -8.58
CA ASP A 208 5.91 25.00 -7.30
C ASP A 208 5.11 24.41 -6.14
N SER A 209 3.81 24.18 -6.32
CA SER A 209 3.01 23.46 -5.33
C SER A 209 1.72 22.87 -5.91
N VAL A 210 1.14 21.87 -5.19
CA VAL A 210 -0.24 21.42 -5.42
C VAL A 210 -0.99 21.44 -4.10
N SER A 211 -2.13 22.13 -4.05
CA SER A 211 -3.02 22.14 -2.91
C SER A 211 -4.42 21.64 -3.27
N VAL A 212 -4.94 20.69 -2.48
CA VAL A 212 -6.31 20.19 -2.59
C VAL A 212 -7.06 20.51 -1.31
N GLU A 213 -8.04 21.43 -1.42
CA GLU A 213 -8.80 21.87 -0.26
C GLU A 213 -10.12 21.10 -0.08
N SER A 214 -10.77 20.72 -1.18
CA SER A 214 -12.08 20.08 -1.16
C SER A 214 -12.51 19.62 -2.56
N GLY A 215 -13.55 18.80 -2.62
CA GLY A 215 -14.15 18.28 -3.85
C GLY A 215 -14.27 16.77 -3.86
N ASN A 216 -14.84 16.23 -4.94
CA ASN A 216 -14.78 14.81 -5.26
C ASN A 216 -13.85 14.68 -6.48
N ILE A 217 -12.72 14.05 -6.29
CA ILE A 217 -11.62 14.09 -7.25
C ILE A 217 -11.22 12.66 -7.58
N VAL A 218 -11.18 12.32 -8.86
CA VAL A 218 -10.68 11.04 -9.37
C VAL A 218 -9.54 11.33 -10.33
N LEU A 219 -8.37 10.79 -10.03
CA LEU A 219 -7.15 10.97 -10.81
C LEU A 219 -6.70 9.61 -11.35
N ILE A 220 -6.52 9.51 -12.66
CA ILE A 220 -6.08 8.31 -13.36
C ILE A 220 -4.87 8.66 -14.22
N SER A 221 -3.69 8.25 -13.77
CA SER A 221 -2.44 8.41 -14.50
C SER A 221 -1.96 7.05 -15.01
N ARG A 222 -1.81 6.90 -16.33
CA ARG A 222 -1.47 5.62 -16.96
C ARG A 222 0.04 5.35 -17.08
N GLY A 223 0.89 6.33 -16.80
CA GLY A 223 2.35 6.18 -16.88
C GLY A 223 3.14 7.08 -15.94
N GLY A 224 2.50 8.07 -15.31
CA GLY A 224 3.12 8.99 -14.35
C GLY A 224 2.45 8.95 -12.98
N ASP A 225 2.52 10.08 -12.29
CA ASP A 225 2.05 10.22 -10.92
C ASP A 225 0.60 10.76 -10.87
N GLY A 226 -0.09 10.47 -9.78
CA GLY A 226 -1.41 11.04 -9.56
C GLY A 226 -1.32 12.56 -9.30
N ILE A 227 -0.47 12.96 -8.35
CA ILE A 227 -0.19 14.37 -8.00
C ILE A 227 1.32 14.56 -7.96
N LYS A 228 1.83 15.58 -8.66
CA LYS A 228 3.27 15.84 -8.76
C LYS A 228 3.64 17.30 -8.57
N THR A 229 4.75 17.54 -7.85
CA THR A 229 5.51 18.79 -7.89
C THR A 229 6.92 18.53 -8.44
N SER A 230 7.60 19.57 -8.93
CA SER A 230 8.91 19.36 -9.56
C SER A 230 9.96 20.45 -9.28
N ASN A 231 9.68 21.35 -8.36
CA ASN A 231 10.58 22.43 -7.99
C ASN A 231 10.72 22.47 -6.47
N SER A 232 11.92 22.37 -5.94
CA SER A 232 12.19 22.39 -4.48
C SER A 232 13.07 23.57 -4.06
N ASP A 233 13.16 24.62 -4.90
CA ASP A 233 13.88 25.83 -4.56
C ASP A 233 13.10 26.75 -3.60
N ILE A 234 13.66 27.90 -3.31
CA ILE A 234 12.99 28.95 -2.54
C ILE A 234 12.69 30.10 -3.49
N SER A 235 11.44 30.52 -3.55
CA SER A 235 11.01 31.65 -4.36
C SER A 235 11.71 32.95 -3.96
N ASP A 236 11.73 33.94 -4.85
CA ASP A 236 12.26 35.28 -4.56
C ASP A 236 11.62 35.96 -3.34
N LYS A 237 10.41 35.54 -2.98
CA LYS A 237 9.67 36.00 -1.79
C LYS A 237 10.06 35.24 -0.52
N GLY A 238 10.89 34.21 -0.61
CA GLY A 238 11.34 33.39 0.50
C GLY A 238 10.40 32.22 0.84
N ASN A 239 9.43 31.91 0.00
CA ASN A 239 8.54 30.76 0.17
C ASN A 239 9.21 29.48 -0.32
N GLN A 240 9.07 28.40 0.42
CA GLN A 240 9.49 27.07 -0.03
C GLN A 240 8.53 26.60 -1.13
N ARG A 241 9.06 25.93 -2.13
CA ARG A 241 8.35 25.28 -3.22
C ARG A 241 8.45 23.77 -3.11
N GLY A 242 7.63 23.07 -3.87
CA GLY A 242 7.66 21.63 -3.99
C GLY A 242 6.69 20.88 -3.08
N ASP A 243 5.84 21.60 -2.35
CA ASP A 243 4.93 21.00 -1.39
C ASP A 243 3.64 20.47 -2.05
N VAL A 244 3.15 19.33 -1.57
CA VAL A 244 1.78 18.85 -1.80
C VAL A 244 1.02 18.96 -0.49
N SER A 245 -0.11 19.70 -0.50
CA SER A 245 -0.96 19.89 0.67
C SER A 245 -2.38 19.41 0.41
N ILE A 246 -2.89 18.48 1.22
CA ILE A 246 -4.26 17.98 1.14
C ILE A 246 -4.95 18.26 2.47
N SER A 247 -5.91 19.19 2.45
CA SER A 247 -6.63 19.62 3.65
C SER A 247 -8.09 19.17 3.69
N GLY A 248 -8.60 18.53 2.62
CA GLY A 248 -9.95 18.01 2.56
C GLY A 248 -10.31 17.44 1.20
N GLY A 249 -11.57 17.02 1.07
CA GLY A 249 -12.11 16.38 -0.13
C GLY A 249 -12.09 14.85 -0.07
N LYS A 250 -12.78 14.26 -1.04
CA LYS A 250 -12.70 12.83 -1.33
C LYS A 250 -11.88 12.67 -2.60
N ILE A 251 -10.74 12.00 -2.47
CA ILE A 251 -9.74 11.88 -3.54
C ILE A 251 -9.44 10.41 -3.77
N GLU A 252 -9.59 9.97 -5.00
CA GLU A 252 -9.21 8.64 -5.46
C GLU A 252 -8.11 8.78 -6.51
N ILE A 253 -7.00 8.12 -6.30
CA ILE A 253 -5.81 8.16 -7.18
C ILE A 253 -5.51 6.76 -7.67
N TYR A 254 -5.40 6.63 -8.99
CA TYR A 254 -4.94 5.44 -9.68
C TYR A 254 -3.75 5.86 -10.54
N SER A 255 -2.55 5.40 -10.21
CA SER A 255 -1.33 5.82 -10.90
C SER A 255 -0.41 4.65 -11.23
N ALA A 256 0.26 4.74 -12.35
CA ALA A 256 1.25 3.75 -12.78
C ALA A 256 2.62 3.96 -12.13
N SER A 257 2.89 5.17 -11.67
CA SER A 257 4.03 5.54 -10.84
C SER A 257 3.54 5.91 -9.44
N ASP A 258 4.08 6.94 -8.80
CA ASP A 258 3.71 7.29 -7.45
C ASP A 258 2.28 7.89 -7.37
N GLY A 259 1.55 7.61 -6.30
CA GLY A 259 0.25 8.23 -6.08
C GLY A 259 0.38 9.74 -5.88
N ILE A 260 1.30 10.12 -5.00
CA ILE A 260 1.72 11.50 -4.74
C ILE A 260 3.25 11.53 -4.73
N ASP A 261 3.86 12.37 -5.57
CA ASP A 261 5.32 12.63 -5.63
C ASP A 261 5.61 14.11 -5.43
N ALA A 262 6.00 14.49 -4.21
CA ALA A 262 6.37 15.84 -3.86
C ALA A 262 7.89 16.04 -3.93
N SER A 263 8.32 17.10 -4.62
CA SER A 263 9.73 17.46 -4.67
C SER A 263 10.25 18.11 -3.37
N HIS A 264 9.37 18.40 -2.42
CA HIS A 264 9.71 18.83 -1.05
C HIS A 264 8.85 18.09 -0.02
N ASP A 265 7.76 18.63 0.50
CA ASP A 265 6.96 18.03 1.55
C ASP A 265 5.58 17.52 1.07
N VAL A 266 5.06 16.50 1.75
CA VAL A 266 3.64 16.14 1.68
C VAL A 266 3.00 16.37 3.04
N ILE A 267 1.91 17.15 3.05
CA ILE A 267 1.13 17.42 4.25
C ILE A 267 -0.31 16.99 4.03
N VAL A 268 -0.78 16.04 4.82
CA VAL A 268 -2.19 15.65 4.86
C VAL A 268 -2.81 16.09 6.18
N ASP A 269 -3.84 16.93 6.12
CA ASP A 269 -4.49 17.52 7.29
C ASP A 269 -6.02 17.45 7.13
N GLY A 270 -6.74 17.80 8.20
CA GLY A 270 -8.19 17.94 8.18
C GLY A 270 -8.97 16.64 7.97
N ALA A 271 -10.07 16.75 7.22
CA ALA A 271 -11.01 15.67 6.96
C ALA A 271 -10.87 15.11 5.53
N ALA A 272 -9.66 14.96 5.04
CA ALA A 272 -9.39 14.36 3.75
C ALA A 272 -9.76 12.86 3.77
N GLU A 273 -10.46 12.40 2.75
CA GLU A 273 -10.65 10.98 2.43
C GLU A 273 -9.79 10.69 1.20
N LEU A 274 -8.70 9.96 1.39
CA LEU A 274 -7.67 9.75 0.38
C LEU A 274 -7.48 8.25 0.13
N ASN A 275 -7.80 7.82 -1.08
CA ASN A 275 -7.61 6.43 -1.52
C ASN A 275 -6.60 6.41 -2.66
N ILE A 276 -5.50 5.69 -2.48
CA ILE A 276 -4.39 5.61 -3.43
C ILE A 276 -4.17 4.16 -3.85
N TYR A 277 -4.10 3.95 -5.16
CA TYR A 277 -3.86 2.66 -5.79
C TYR A 277 -2.76 2.79 -6.83
N THR A 278 -1.58 2.24 -6.56
CA THR A 278 -0.48 2.17 -7.54
C THR A 278 -0.25 0.74 -8.04
N ASP A 279 -0.82 -0.25 -7.37
CA ASP A 279 -0.65 -1.66 -7.71
C ASP A 279 -1.37 -2.11 -8.98
N LYS A 280 -2.41 -1.37 -9.42
CA LYS A 280 -3.22 -1.75 -10.59
C LYS A 280 -2.57 -1.43 -11.93
N PHE A 281 -1.59 -0.54 -11.97
CA PHE A 281 -0.96 -0.07 -13.18
C PHE A 281 0.50 -0.50 -13.33
N SER A 282 1.08 -1.12 -12.31
CA SER A 282 2.45 -1.61 -12.32
C SER A 282 2.70 -2.76 -13.31
N GLU A 283 1.67 -3.52 -13.63
CA GLU A 283 1.69 -4.55 -14.69
C GLU A 283 0.97 -4.02 -15.95
N TYR A 284 1.55 -3.02 -16.59
CA TYR A 284 0.97 -2.48 -17.82
C TYR A 284 1.16 -3.47 -18.98
N SER A 285 0.26 -4.43 -19.11
CA SER A 285 -0.06 -5.07 -20.37
C SER A 285 -1.32 -4.39 -20.94
N GLU A 286 -1.41 -4.26 -22.25
CA GLU A 286 -2.44 -3.54 -23.02
C GLU A 286 -3.90 -3.99 -22.79
N GLU A 287 -4.18 -4.74 -21.73
CA GLU A 287 -5.51 -5.19 -21.33
C GLU A 287 -5.80 -4.75 -19.88
N VAL A 288 -6.14 -3.47 -19.69
CA VAL A 288 -6.96 -3.07 -18.55
C VAL A 288 -8.39 -3.50 -18.86
N THR A 289 -8.60 -4.79 -18.86
CA THR A 289 -9.92 -5.39 -18.81
C THR A 289 -10.09 -6.07 -17.48
N ALA A 290 -11.07 -5.60 -16.74
CA ALA A 290 -11.70 -6.18 -15.57
C ALA A 290 -10.95 -6.00 -14.24
N VAL A 291 -11.66 -5.32 -13.35
CA VAL A 291 -11.73 -5.61 -11.92
C VAL A 291 -11.10 -6.95 -11.63
N SER A 292 -9.98 -6.96 -10.89
CA SER A 292 -9.54 -8.22 -10.29
C SER A 292 -10.69 -8.68 -9.39
N GLU A 293 -11.53 -9.56 -9.88
CA GLU A 293 -12.44 -10.30 -9.01
C GLU A 293 -11.51 -10.88 -7.93
N SER A 294 -11.77 -10.57 -6.67
CA SER A 294 -11.01 -11.15 -5.57
C SER A 294 -11.01 -12.67 -5.77
N VAL A 295 -9.86 -13.30 -5.65
CA VAL A 295 -9.70 -14.73 -5.92
C VAL A 295 -9.46 -15.49 -4.62
N TYR A 296 -9.84 -16.76 -4.62
CA TYR A 296 -9.37 -17.75 -3.65
C TYR A 296 -8.36 -18.66 -4.32
N TYR A 297 -7.34 -19.04 -3.56
CA TYR A 297 -6.41 -20.09 -3.93
C TYR A 297 -6.80 -21.40 -3.26
N ILE A 298 -6.79 -22.50 -4.01
CA ILE A 298 -7.05 -23.84 -3.49
C ILE A 298 -5.75 -24.61 -3.58
N ARG A 299 -5.22 -25.06 -2.43
CA ARG A 299 -4.05 -25.92 -2.36
C ARG A 299 -4.44 -27.38 -2.15
N TYR A 300 -3.91 -28.25 -3.00
CA TYR A 300 -4.11 -29.69 -2.89
C TYR A 300 -2.80 -30.46 -3.18
N PRO A 301 -2.50 -31.56 -2.47
CA PRO A 301 -1.21 -32.26 -2.55
C PRO A 301 -0.86 -32.87 -3.93
N SER A 302 -1.82 -33.07 -4.82
CA SER A 302 -1.61 -33.66 -6.12
C SER A 302 -2.39 -32.94 -7.23
N ASN A 303 -1.98 -33.10 -8.49
CA ASN A 303 -2.68 -32.58 -9.67
C ASN A 303 -3.66 -33.57 -10.30
N GLN A 304 -4.09 -34.58 -9.57
CA GLN A 304 -5.00 -35.61 -10.07
C GLN A 304 -6.43 -35.10 -10.31
N TYR A 305 -6.81 -33.98 -9.70
CA TYR A 305 -8.12 -33.35 -9.81
C TYR A 305 -8.06 -31.98 -10.42
N ASN A 306 -9.13 -31.60 -11.11
CA ASN A 306 -9.53 -30.22 -11.31
C ASN A 306 -10.51 -29.82 -10.21
N PHE A 307 -10.64 -28.52 -9.95
CA PHE A 307 -11.53 -28.02 -8.91
C PHE A 307 -12.57 -27.07 -9.49
N ALA A 308 -13.77 -27.14 -8.93
CA ALA A 308 -14.85 -26.18 -9.16
C ALA A 308 -15.49 -25.80 -7.81
N VAL A 309 -15.93 -24.56 -7.69
CA VAL A 309 -16.56 -24.05 -6.48
C VAL A 309 -17.99 -23.63 -6.79
N LYS A 310 -18.90 -24.13 -5.99
CA LYS A 310 -20.30 -23.69 -5.99
C LYS A 310 -20.48 -22.68 -4.86
N TYR A 311 -20.74 -21.44 -5.21
CA TYR A 311 -21.09 -20.39 -4.28
C TYR A 311 -22.61 -20.29 -4.13
N THR A 312 -23.11 -19.99 -2.93
CA THR A 312 -24.54 -19.85 -2.63
C THR A 312 -24.73 -18.62 -1.73
N ASN A 313 -25.65 -17.73 -2.14
CA ASN A 313 -26.01 -16.56 -1.35
C ASN A 313 -27.15 -16.89 -0.34
N ASP A 314 -27.51 -15.93 0.50
CA ASP A 314 -28.53 -16.12 1.53
C ASP A 314 -29.96 -16.29 0.95
N SER A 315 -30.21 -15.88 -0.29
CA SER A 315 -31.47 -16.13 -0.99
C SER A 315 -31.55 -17.55 -1.60
N GLY A 316 -30.45 -18.31 -1.55
CA GLY A 316 -30.34 -19.68 -2.08
C GLY A 316 -29.98 -19.75 -3.56
N GLU A 317 -29.67 -18.64 -4.20
CA GLU A 317 -29.10 -18.63 -5.56
C GLU A 317 -27.67 -19.16 -5.53
N SER A 318 -27.30 -19.90 -6.58
CA SER A 318 -25.98 -20.49 -6.66
C SER A 318 -25.34 -20.24 -8.03
N ILE A 319 -24.03 -19.98 -8.00
CA ILE A 319 -23.19 -19.95 -9.22
C ILE A 319 -22.03 -20.92 -9.09
N TRP A 320 -21.46 -21.28 -10.23
CA TRP A 320 -20.30 -22.15 -10.33
C TRP A 320 -19.11 -21.38 -10.90
N LYS A 321 -17.93 -21.56 -10.29
CA LYS A 321 -16.66 -21.05 -10.79
C LYS A 321 -15.68 -22.22 -10.89
N THR A 322 -14.94 -22.28 -11.99
CA THR A 322 -13.92 -23.33 -12.22
C THR A 322 -12.56 -22.77 -11.82
N ALA A 323 -11.83 -23.52 -11.01
CA ALA A 323 -10.48 -23.16 -10.62
C ALA A 323 -9.48 -23.45 -11.75
N LYS A 324 -8.50 -22.58 -11.94
CA LYS A 324 -7.39 -22.71 -12.89
C LYS A 324 -6.12 -23.08 -12.13
N LEU A 325 -5.33 -24.01 -12.66
CA LEU A 325 -4.03 -24.37 -12.09
C LEU A 325 -3.04 -23.20 -12.32
N GLU A 326 -2.59 -22.57 -11.27
CA GLU A 326 -1.65 -21.46 -11.32
C GLU A 326 -0.18 -21.90 -11.28
N SER A 327 0.17 -22.76 -10.36
CA SER A 327 1.54 -23.26 -10.24
C SER A 327 1.61 -24.66 -9.65
N GLY A 328 2.57 -25.43 -10.08
CA GLY A 328 2.92 -26.73 -9.50
C GLY A 328 4.42 -26.77 -9.29
N THR A 329 4.90 -26.71 -8.05
CA THR A 329 6.29 -27.04 -7.73
C THR A 329 6.36 -28.52 -7.41
N ASP A 330 6.66 -29.33 -8.43
CA ASP A 330 7.12 -30.71 -8.24
C ASP A 330 8.64 -30.67 -8.03
N MET A 331 9.10 -30.79 -6.78
CA MET A 331 10.50 -31.02 -6.47
C MET A 331 10.78 -32.51 -6.44
N GLY A 332 10.75 -33.16 -7.59
CA GLY A 332 11.07 -34.59 -7.68
C GLY A 332 10.93 -35.24 -9.05
N GLY A 333 11.32 -34.55 -10.11
CA GLY A 333 11.40 -35.19 -11.43
C GLY A 333 11.76 -34.18 -12.52
N MET A 334 12.91 -34.34 -13.16
CA MET A 334 13.24 -33.59 -14.37
C MET A 334 12.13 -33.79 -15.41
N PRO A 335 11.74 -32.74 -16.17
CA PRO A 335 10.78 -32.88 -17.25
C PRO A 335 11.34 -33.87 -18.29
N GLN A 336 10.65 -34.95 -18.56
CA GLN A 336 10.87 -35.70 -19.79
C GLN A 336 10.35 -34.85 -20.94
N GLU A 337 11.28 -34.16 -21.63
CA GLU A 337 11.05 -33.65 -22.95
C GLU A 337 10.67 -34.81 -23.85
N THR A 338 9.46 -34.84 -24.35
CA THR A 338 9.08 -35.64 -25.52
C THR A 338 9.74 -35.02 -26.75
N GLN A 339 10.88 -35.55 -27.16
CA GLN A 339 11.51 -35.22 -28.43
C GLN A 339 10.67 -35.77 -29.59
N PRO A 340 10.50 -35.00 -30.66
CA PRO A 340 10.05 -35.54 -31.92
C PRO A 340 11.20 -36.32 -32.59
N VAL A 341 10.89 -37.50 -33.02
CA VAL A 341 11.79 -38.38 -33.78
C VAL A 341 12.12 -37.75 -35.12
N GLY A 342 13.42 -37.55 -35.40
CA GLY A 342 13.89 -37.08 -36.71
C GLY A 342 15.39 -37.05 -36.86
N ASP A 343 15.90 -38.09 -37.41
CA ASP A 343 17.05 -38.26 -38.31
C ASP A 343 18.50 -38.14 -37.81
N GLN A 344 19.27 -39.18 -38.16
CA GLN A 344 20.66 -39.46 -37.84
C GLN A 344 21.63 -38.63 -38.71
N GLY A 345 22.60 -38.00 -38.05
CA GLY A 345 23.81 -37.48 -38.71
C GLY A 345 25.03 -37.67 -37.82
N THR A 346 26.00 -38.43 -38.28
CA THR A 346 27.28 -38.82 -37.67
C THR A 346 28.19 -37.63 -37.32
N PRO A 347 29.04 -37.72 -36.25
CA PRO A 347 29.96 -36.67 -35.85
C PRO A 347 31.36 -36.83 -36.48
N PRO A 348 32.13 -35.76 -36.68
CA PRO A 348 33.55 -35.84 -36.87
C PRO A 348 34.36 -35.62 -35.57
N ALA A 349 35.50 -36.33 -35.52
CA ALA A 349 36.42 -36.41 -34.43
C ALA A 349 37.47 -35.27 -34.38
N GLY A 350 38.06 -35.09 -33.19
CA GLY A 350 39.36 -34.43 -32.97
C GLY A 350 39.20 -33.09 -32.21
N ASP A 351 39.92 -32.75 -31.20
CA ASP A 351 41.35 -32.90 -30.94
C ASP A 351 41.64 -32.80 -29.46
N GLN A 352 42.75 -33.43 -29.02
CA GLN A 352 43.28 -33.47 -27.66
C GLN A 352 44.26 -32.32 -27.43
N GLY A 353 44.17 -31.69 -26.27
CA GLY A 353 45.18 -30.78 -25.76
C GLY A 353 45.42 -31.00 -24.25
N THR A 354 46.60 -31.50 -23.93
CA THR A 354 47.14 -31.83 -22.59
C THR A 354 47.39 -30.62 -21.71
N PRO A 355 47.33 -30.78 -20.35
CA PRO A 355 47.72 -29.73 -19.41
C PRO A 355 49.17 -29.79 -18.98
N PRO A 356 49.78 -28.73 -18.46
CA PRO A 356 51.06 -28.80 -17.76
C PRO A 356 50.93 -28.84 -16.22
N ASP A 357 51.86 -29.56 -15.64
CA ASP A 357 52.11 -29.93 -14.24
C ASP A 357 52.46 -28.78 -13.29
N GLY A 358 52.17 -29.02 -11.99
CA GLY A 358 53.24 -28.83 -11.04
C GLY A 358 52.93 -28.27 -9.66
N PHE A 359 53.33 -29.06 -8.65
CA PHE A 359 53.58 -28.88 -7.22
C PHE A 359 52.40 -29.18 -6.31
N GLY A 360 52.40 -30.19 -5.48
CA GLY A 360 53.43 -30.96 -4.77
C GLY A 360 53.42 -30.62 -3.29
N GLY A 361 52.90 -31.51 -2.40
CA GLY A 361 53.05 -31.37 -0.97
C GLY A 361 52.00 -32.11 -0.17
N GLY A 362 52.24 -33.38 0.15
CA GLY A 362 51.39 -34.20 0.95
C GLY A 362 51.59 -34.01 2.46
N MET A 363 50.65 -34.54 3.24
CA MET A 363 50.92 -35.33 4.43
C MET A 363 49.72 -36.20 4.82
N GLN A 364 50.12 -37.40 5.21
CA GLN A 364 49.35 -38.57 5.61
C GLN A 364 48.55 -38.38 6.91
N GLY A 365 47.39 -39.05 6.99
CA GLY A 365 47.33 -40.20 7.92
C GLY A 365 46.30 -40.11 9.01
N GLY A 366 45.38 -41.03 9.04
CA GLY A 366 44.65 -41.36 10.27
C GLY A 366 43.29 -42.02 10.03
N LYS A 367 43.33 -43.33 9.76
CA LYS A 367 42.13 -44.19 9.90
C LYS A 367 41.87 -44.48 11.37
N GLN A 368 40.64 -44.43 11.82
CA GLN A 368 40.14 -45.35 12.82
C GLN A 368 38.62 -45.62 12.75
N PRO A 369 38.12 -46.72 13.28
CA PRO A 369 37.01 -47.45 12.71
C PRO A 369 35.68 -47.30 13.50
N GLY A 370 34.64 -47.78 12.85
CA GLY A 370 33.25 -47.73 13.20
C GLY A 370 32.84 -48.22 14.60
N GLY A 371 31.73 -47.69 15.01
CA GLY A 371 30.92 -48.16 16.12
C GLY A 371 29.44 -47.89 15.83
N SER A 372 28.74 -48.91 15.41
CA SER A 372 27.28 -48.90 15.24
C SER A 372 26.61 -48.77 16.60
N ARG A 373 25.71 -47.79 16.76
CA ARG A 373 24.70 -47.82 17.84
C ARG A 373 23.29 -47.89 17.25
N PRO A 374 22.37 -48.64 17.86
CA PRO A 374 21.04 -48.87 17.33
C PRO A 374 20.17 -47.60 17.38
N GLY A 375 19.40 -47.37 16.32
CA GLY A 375 18.48 -46.24 16.20
C GLY A 375 17.32 -46.33 17.18
N LYS A 376 16.98 -45.20 17.78
CA LYS A 376 15.68 -44.94 18.38
C LYS A 376 14.64 -44.69 17.30
N PRO A 377 13.38 -45.07 17.48
CA PRO A 377 12.33 -44.80 16.51
C PRO A 377 12.13 -43.29 16.36
N GLY A 378 12.19 -42.83 15.14
CA GLY A 378 11.94 -41.43 14.81
C GLY A 378 10.50 -41.04 15.10
N SER A 379 10.33 -39.90 15.75
CA SER A 379 9.10 -39.15 15.72
C SER A 379 8.87 -38.70 14.25
N GLN A 380 7.73 -39.07 13.69
CA GLN A 380 7.27 -38.56 12.42
C GLN A 380 6.97 -37.07 12.63
N GLY A 381 7.89 -36.21 12.20
CA GLY A 381 7.57 -34.84 11.92
C GLY A 381 6.58 -34.80 10.74
N GLN A 382 5.43 -34.21 10.93
CA GLN A 382 4.55 -33.90 9.83
C GLN A 382 5.33 -33.01 8.85
N GLN A 383 5.67 -33.58 7.69
CA GLN A 383 6.10 -32.81 6.54
C GLN A 383 4.89 -31.99 6.10
N VAL A 384 5.04 -30.69 6.08
CA VAL A 384 4.10 -29.79 5.39
C VAL A 384 4.15 -30.20 3.92
N ALA A 385 3.07 -30.76 3.42
CA ALA A 385 3.00 -31.21 2.04
C ALA A 385 2.98 -29.99 1.12
N MET A 386 4.00 -29.83 0.29
CA MET A 386 3.94 -28.95 -0.89
C MET A 386 2.87 -29.50 -1.82
N GLY A 387 2.01 -28.63 -2.36
CA GLY A 387 0.89 -29.01 -3.21
C GLY A 387 0.75 -28.11 -4.42
N PHE A 388 -0.14 -28.51 -5.30
CA PHE A 388 -0.55 -27.71 -6.46
C PHE A 388 -1.53 -26.62 -6.01
N VAL A 389 -1.42 -25.44 -6.60
CA VAL A 389 -2.26 -24.28 -6.28
C VAL A 389 -3.15 -23.97 -7.48
N TYR A 390 -4.42 -23.76 -7.20
CA TYR A 390 -5.45 -23.44 -8.19
C TYR A 390 -6.12 -22.14 -7.78
N GLU A 391 -6.25 -21.22 -8.70
CA GLU A 391 -6.98 -19.97 -8.55
C GLU A 391 -8.45 -20.14 -8.92
N VAL A 392 -9.35 -19.54 -8.17
CA VAL A 392 -10.79 -19.50 -8.45
C VAL A 392 -11.39 -18.15 -8.10
N ASP A 393 -12.19 -17.58 -8.99
CA ASP A 393 -12.89 -16.32 -8.77
C ASP A 393 -13.72 -16.32 -7.48
N LYS A 394 -13.67 -15.23 -6.71
CA LYS A 394 -14.49 -14.98 -5.53
C LYS A 394 -15.62 -14.01 -5.90
N PRO A 395 -16.84 -14.49 -6.17
CA PRO A 395 -17.95 -13.62 -6.53
C PRO A 395 -18.49 -12.88 -5.29
N ALA A 396 -18.74 -11.59 -5.42
CA ALA A 396 -19.33 -10.77 -4.37
C ALA A 396 -20.78 -11.21 -4.03
N GLY A 397 -21.18 -11.04 -2.78
CA GLY A 397 -22.56 -11.30 -2.33
C GLY A 397 -22.91 -12.76 -2.07
N TYR A 398 -21.93 -13.67 -2.06
CA TYR A 398 -22.12 -15.09 -1.73
C TYR A 398 -21.52 -15.41 -0.37
N THR A 399 -22.31 -16.00 0.52
CA THR A 399 -21.97 -16.24 1.92
C THR A 399 -21.53 -17.68 2.21
N LYS A 400 -21.79 -18.60 1.28
CA LYS A 400 -21.47 -20.03 1.41
C LYS A 400 -20.78 -20.56 0.16
N MET A 401 -19.91 -21.52 0.35
CA MET A 401 -19.24 -22.23 -0.75
C MET A 401 -19.09 -23.71 -0.49
N GLN A 402 -19.00 -24.49 -1.57
CA GLN A 402 -18.66 -25.90 -1.55
C GLN A 402 -17.69 -26.21 -2.70
N ILE A 403 -16.61 -26.92 -2.38
CA ILE A 403 -15.53 -27.22 -3.35
C ILE A 403 -15.70 -28.63 -3.84
N PHE A 404 -15.60 -28.81 -5.17
CA PHE A 404 -15.73 -30.10 -5.85
C PHE A 404 -14.47 -30.41 -6.61
N ALA A 405 -13.90 -31.59 -6.36
CA ALA A 405 -12.82 -32.18 -7.15
C ALA A 405 -13.38 -33.10 -8.21
N TYR A 406 -12.91 -32.98 -9.43
CA TYR A 406 -13.38 -33.77 -10.56
C TYR A 406 -12.24 -34.11 -11.53
N THR A 407 -12.44 -35.15 -12.34
CA THR A 407 -11.50 -35.57 -13.39
C THR A 407 -12.00 -35.16 -14.78
N ALA A 408 -11.11 -35.22 -15.77
CA ALA A 408 -11.46 -34.85 -17.14
C ALA A 408 -12.71 -35.62 -17.64
N GLY A 409 -13.68 -34.87 -18.16
CA GLY A 409 -14.97 -35.40 -18.66
C GLY A 409 -16.10 -35.38 -17.62
N GLN A 410 -15.85 -35.18 -16.35
CA GLN A 410 -16.87 -34.94 -15.33
C GLN A 410 -17.33 -33.48 -15.31
N LYS A 411 -18.56 -33.26 -14.92
CA LYS A 411 -19.18 -31.93 -14.78
C LYS A 411 -19.84 -31.80 -13.41
N PRO A 412 -19.19 -31.14 -12.45
CA PRO A 412 -19.67 -31.01 -11.07
C PRO A 412 -21.07 -30.38 -10.97
N GLU A 413 -21.40 -29.45 -11.87
CA GLU A 413 -22.73 -28.82 -11.98
C GLU A 413 -23.86 -29.85 -12.29
N ASN A 414 -23.52 -30.99 -12.90
CA ASN A 414 -24.44 -32.10 -13.19
C ASN A 414 -24.42 -33.19 -12.13
N GLY A 415 -23.66 -33.01 -11.02
CA GLY A 415 -23.50 -34.01 -9.97
C GLY A 415 -22.41 -35.06 -10.26
N GLU A 416 -21.57 -34.83 -11.27
CA GLU A 416 -20.48 -35.72 -11.66
C GLU A 416 -19.14 -35.22 -11.09
N TYR A 417 -18.75 -35.70 -9.93
CA TYR A 417 -17.48 -35.33 -9.25
C TYR A 417 -16.90 -36.51 -8.46
N ALA A 418 -15.61 -36.43 -8.15
CA ALA A 418 -14.92 -37.45 -7.40
C ALA A 418 -15.08 -37.27 -5.88
N VAL A 419 -14.81 -36.08 -5.38
CA VAL A 419 -14.86 -35.70 -3.94
C VAL A 419 -15.44 -34.30 -3.81
N ALA A 420 -16.19 -34.03 -2.75
CA ALA A 420 -16.66 -32.68 -2.42
C ALA A 420 -16.42 -32.33 -0.96
N SER A 421 -16.18 -31.06 -0.68
CA SER A 421 -16.13 -30.55 0.70
C SER A 421 -17.52 -30.52 1.33
N GLN A 422 -17.61 -30.37 2.64
CA GLN A 422 -18.80 -29.83 3.25
C GLN A 422 -19.06 -28.40 2.77
N VAL A 423 -20.29 -27.93 2.91
CA VAL A 423 -20.61 -26.51 2.68
C VAL A 423 -19.99 -25.71 3.81
N VAL A 424 -19.16 -24.75 3.49
CA VAL A 424 -18.50 -23.85 4.44
C VAL A 424 -18.96 -22.41 4.20
N SER A 425 -18.87 -21.56 5.22
CA SER A 425 -19.05 -20.12 5.05
C SER A 425 -17.86 -19.54 4.25
N VAL A 426 -18.16 -18.62 3.36
CA VAL A 426 -17.12 -17.81 2.71
C VAL A 426 -16.39 -17.03 3.81
N ASN A 427 -15.07 -17.06 3.77
CA ASN A 427 -14.24 -16.34 4.75
C ASN A 427 -13.42 -15.28 4.01
N GLU A 428 -13.76 -14.04 4.23
CA GLU A 428 -13.15 -12.90 3.55
C GLU A 428 -11.78 -12.51 4.11
N SER A 429 -11.46 -13.00 5.31
CA SER A 429 -10.16 -12.75 5.97
C SER A 429 -9.02 -13.64 5.46
N TYR A 430 -9.31 -14.59 4.57
CA TYR A 430 -8.32 -15.54 4.05
C TYR A 430 -8.50 -15.72 2.54
N ASP A 431 -7.41 -15.94 1.85
CA ASP A 431 -7.36 -16.13 0.41
C ASP A 431 -6.92 -17.54 -0.02
N LEU A 432 -6.38 -18.35 0.89
CA LEU A 432 -5.94 -19.72 0.62
C LEU A 432 -6.80 -20.76 1.34
N ILE A 433 -7.21 -21.77 0.59
CA ILE A 433 -7.99 -22.92 1.04
C ILE A 433 -7.12 -24.17 0.89
N GLU A 434 -6.73 -24.76 2.00
CA GLU A 434 -6.06 -26.06 2.01
C GLU A 434 -7.09 -27.18 2.09
N LEU A 435 -6.98 -28.13 1.16
CA LEU A 435 -7.84 -29.31 1.13
C LEU A 435 -7.07 -30.55 1.57
N THR A 436 -7.65 -31.27 2.51
CA THR A 436 -7.17 -32.60 2.92
C THR A 436 -8.27 -33.62 2.73
N GLU A 437 -7.99 -34.72 2.04
CA GLU A 437 -8.96 -35.81 1.89
C GLU A 437 -9.26 -36.49 3.25
N ASN A 438 -10.53 -36.60 3.54
CA ASN A 438 -11.05 -37.30 4.71
C ASN A 438 -12.16 -38.27 4.28
N GLY A 439 -11.75 -39.44 3.84
CA GLY A 439 -12.66 -40.48 3.33
C GLY A 439 -13.32 -40.08 2.01
N SER A 440 -14.61 -39.74 2.01
CA SER A 440 -15.37 -39.32 0.84
C SER A 440 -15.59 -37.78 0.77
N SER A 441 -14.90 -37.02 1.57
CA SER A 441 -15.04 -35.56 1.68
C SER A 441 -13.68 -34.88 1.77
N PHE A 442 -13.67 -33.55 1.63
CA PHE A 442 -12.53 -32.71 1.97
C PHE A 442 -12.77 -32.01 3.30
N ASP A 443 -11.76 -32.01 4.15
CA ASP A 443 -11.62 -31.04 5.22
C ASP A 443 -11.04 -29.75 4.64
N VAL A 444 -11.65 -28.61 4.97
CA VAL A 444 -11.30 -27.28 4.48
C VAL A 444 -10.62 -26.52 5.59
N ARG A 445 -9.40 -26.05 5.32
CA ARG A 445 -8.65 -25.17 6.21
C ARG A 445 -8.39 -23.84 5.50
N TRP A 446 -8.71 -22.74 6.17
CA TRP A 446 -8.46 -21.39 5.69
C TRP A 446 -7.10 -20.87 6.15
N THR A 447 -6.35 -20.24 5.26
CA THR A 447 -5.06 -19.59 5.53
C THR A 447 -4.79 -18.54 4.47
N ASN A 448 -3.67 -17.82 4.53
CA ASN A 448 -3.31 -16.81 3.54
C ASN A 448 -2.21 -17.34 2.61
N TYR A 449 -2.36 -17.12 1.31
CA TYR A 449 -1.47 -17.61 0.26
C TYR A 449 -0.07 -17.00 0.36
N SER A 450 0.02 -15.69 0.60
CA SER A 450 1.27 -14.95 0.71
C SER A 450 2.16 -15.39 1.88
N MET A 451 1.57 -15.93 2.96
CA MET A 451 2.33 -16.37 4.15
C MET A 451 3.06 -17.69 3.99
N GLU A 452 2.73 -18.52 3.00
CA GLU A 452 3.30 -19.87 2.87
C GLU A 452 4.36 -20.02 1.79
N GLN A 453 4.54 -19.04 0.90
CA GLN A 453 5.63 -19.07 -0.07
C GLN A 453 7.01 -18.84 0.59
N GLY A 454 7.07 -18.23 1.77
CA GLY A 454 8.29 -18.00 2.53
C GLY A 454 8.85 -19.20 3.33
N ALA A 455 8.11 -20.30 3.49
CA ALA A 455 8.49 -21.40 4.39
C ALA A 455 9.33 -22.53 3.76
N GLY A 456 9.83 -22.40 2.54
CA GLY A 456 10.59 -23.41 1.79
C GLY A 456 12.11 -23.22 1.84
N GLY A 457 12.72 -23.19 3.01
CA GLY A 457 14.18 -23.17 3.17
C GLY A 457 14.85 -24.49 2.80
N PHE A 458 15.83 -24.49 1.89
CA PHE A 458 16.69 -25.62 1.52
C PHE A 458 17.70 -25.97 2.61
N PRO A 459 17.98 -27.28 2.86
CA PRO A 459 19.12 -27.65 3.68
C PRO A 459 20.41 -27.77 2.86
N GLY A 460 21.36 -26.97 3.23
CA GLY A 460 22.79 -27.27 3.28
C GLY A 460 23.58 -27.53 2.02
N MET A 461 24.49 -26.62 1.70
CA MET A 461 25.86 -26.98 1.34
C MET A 461 26.84 -25.92 1.87
N GLY A 462 27.72 -26.40 2.72
CA GLY A 462 28.74 -25.57 3.32
C GLY A 462 29.93 -25.31 2.41
N GLY A 463 30.63 -24.24 2.71
CA GLY A 463 32.06 -24.12 2.40
C GLY A 463 32.49 -22.82 1.73
N GLY A 464 33.14 -21.93 2.48
CA GLY A 464 34.20 -21.05 1.96
C GLY A 464 33.94 -19.54 2.05
N ARG A 465 34.31 -18.91 3.16
CA ARG A 465 34.62 -17.46 3.21
C ARG A 465 35.76 -17.09 2.25
N PRO A 466 35.73 -15.90 1.61
CA PRO A 466 36.39 -14.77 2.25
C PRO A 466 35.72 -13.38 2.00
N GLY A 467 35.72 -12.56 3.06
CA GLY A 467 36.01 -11.14 2.97
C GLY A 467 34.90 -10.15 2.61
N GLY A 468 34.27 -9.54 3.60
CA GLY A 468 33.92 -8.13 3.62
C GLY A 468 32.83 -7.63 2.63
N GLY A 469 31.63 -7.50 3.08
CA GLY A 469 30.54 -6.82 2.39
C GLY A 469 29.25 -7.15 3.14
N GLY A 470 28.43 -6.16 3.44
CA GLY A 470 27.28 -6.21 4.32
C GLY A 470 26.47 -7.50 4.28
N MET A 471 26.07 -7.97 5.43
CA MET A 471 25.14 -9.08 5.57
C MET A 471 23.76 -8.60 5.11
N GLY A 472 23.43 -8.91 3.86
CA GLY A 472 22.04 -8.94 3.42
C GLY A 472 21.36 -10.14 4.07
N GLY A 473 20.24 -9.91 4.73
CA GLY A 473 19.43 -10.94 5.36
C GLY A 473 19.01 -12.03 4.37
N PHE A 474 18.92 -13.25 4.83
CA PHE A 474 18.29 -14.34 4.10
C PHE A 474 16.77 -14.16 4.19
N GLY A 475 16.22 -13.21 3.42
CA GLY A 475 14.80 -13.00 3.28
C GLY A 475 14.19 -14.01 2.30
N GLY A 476 12.98 -14.43 2.58
CA GLY A 476 12.13 -15.13 1.62
C GLY A 476 11.96 -14.28 0.36
N ASN A 477 11.69 -14.95 -0.75
CA ASN A 477 11.59 -14.33 -2.06
C ASN A 477 10.26 -13.56 -2.21
N SER A 478 10.07 -12.48 -1.45
CA SER A 478 9.22 -11.40 -1.91
C SER A 478 10.02 -10.70 -2.99
N GLN A 479 9.52 -10.67 -4.21
CA GLN A 479 10.18 -9.87 -5.24
C GLN A 479 10.02 -8.42 -4.80
N LYS A 480 11.10 -7.81 -4.37
CA LYS A 480 11.19 -6.35 -4.24
C LYS A 480 10.72 -5.75 -5.55
N SER A 481 9.94 -4.70 -5.49
CA SER A 481 9.41 -4.03 -6.67
C SER A 481 10.54 -3.70 -7.66
N ASP A 482 10.31 -3.90 -8.94
CA ASP A 482 11.32 -3.67 -9.99
C ASP A 482 11.27 -2.22 -10.50
N HIS A 483 10.31 -1.43 -10.07
CA HIS A 483 10.16 0.00 -10.35
C HIS A 483 9.45 0.72 -9.20
N SER A 484 9.66 2.04 -9.10
CA SER A 484 9.03 2.86 -8.08
C SER A 484 7.55 3.11 -8.43
N ALA A 485 6.65 2.73 -7.54
CA ALA A 485 5.22 3.05 -7.59
C ALA A 485 4.69 3.10 -6.15
N LYS A 486 5.11 4.16 -5.45
CA LYS A 486 4.82 4.39 -4.04
C LYS A 486 3.44 5.03 -3.86
N GLY A 487 2.81 4.79 -2.72
CA GLY A 487 1.57 5.47 -2.40
C GLY A 487 1.77 6.98 -2.22
N ILE A 488 2.57 7.37 -1.26
CA ILE A 488 2.94 8.76 -0.98
C ILE A 488 4.45 8.87 -0.89
N LYS A 489 5.03 9.75 -1.68
CA LYS A 489 6.46 10.01 -1.70
C LYS A 489 6.75 11.50 -1.53
N ALA A 490 7.77 11.84 -0.76
CA ALA A 490 8.29 13.19 -0.65
C ALA A 490 9.82 13.17 -0.63
N ALA A 491 10.44 14.22 -1.19
CA ALA A 491 11.89 14.35 -1.18
C ALA A 491 12.44 14.93 0.13
N ASN A 492 11.59 15.40 1.07
CA ASN A 492 12.04 15.93 2.35
C ASN A 492 11.24 15.38 3.54
N GLU A 493 9.96 15.70 3.69
CA GLU A 493 9.17 15.28 4.83
C GLU A 493 7.74 14.91 4.46
N ILE A 494 7.17 13.92 5.15
CA ILE A 494 5.75 13.57 5.07
C ILE A 494 5.12 13.76 6.46
N VAL A 495 4.10 14.61 6.54
CA VAL A 495 3.38 14.90 7.79
C VAL A 495 1.89 14.58 7.63
N ILE A 496 1.42 13.59 8.38
CA ILE A 496 0.02 13.20 8.43
C ILE A 496 -0.57 13.64 9.76
N LYS A 497 -1.42 14.70 9.72
CA LYS A 497 -2.06 15.27 10.90
C LYS A 497 -3.48 14.75 11.10
N GLY A 498 -4.10 14.19 10.07
CA GLY A 498 -5.46 13.70 10.10
C GLY A 498 -5.88 13.07 8.78
N GLY A 499 -7.19 12.89 8.60
CA GLY A 499 -7.77 12.27 7.41
C GLY A 499 -8.04 10.78 7.57
N ASN A 500 -8.70 10.22 6.56
CA ASN A 500 -8.89 8.79 6.37
C ASN A 500 -8.14 8.40 5.10
N ILE A 501 -7.06 7.66 5.24
CA ILE A 501 -6.09 7.39 4.18
C ILE A 501 -6.01 5.89 3.97
N PHE A 502 -6.36 5.46 2.76
CA PHE A 502 -6.17 4.10 2.29
C PHE A 502 -5.10 4.08 1.20
N ILE A 503 -4.13 3.21 1.33
CA ILE A 503 -3.04 3.03 0.36
C ILE A 503 -2.94 1.57 -0.01
N LYS A 504 -2.96 1.30 -1.31
CA LYS A 504 -2.59 0.01 -1.89
C LYS A 504 -1.49 0.25 -2.92
N ALA A 505 -0.25 0.04 -2.50
CA ALA A 505 0.95 0.36 -3.27
C ALA A 505 1.63 -0.89 -3.84
N TYR A 506 2.20 -0.74 -5.04
CA TYR A 506 3.07 -1.75 -5.65
C TYR A 506 4.45 -1.79 -5.00
N ASP A 507 4.97 -0.67 -4.59
CA ASP A 507 6.23 -0.43 -3.88
C ASP A 507 5.91 -0.03 -2.43
N ASP A 508 6.57 0.98 -1.86
CA ASP A 508 6.29 1.44 -0.49
C ASP A 508 4.93 2.12 -0.38
N GLY A 509 4.28 1.97 0.76
CA GLY A 509 3.06 2.71 1.06
C GLY A 509 3.33 4.20 1.24
N ILE A 510 4.26 4.56 2.11
CA ILE A 510 4.67 5.94 2.42
C ILE A 510 6.19 5.98 2.50
N HIS A 511 6.84 6.85 1.73
CA HIS A 511 8.30 6.99 1.73
C HIS A 511 8.77 8.45 1.71
N ALA A 512 9.46 8.88 2.76
CA ALA A 512 10.21 10.14 2.76
C ALA A 512 11.68 9.86 2.47
N ASN A 513 12.15 10.33 1.33
CA ASN A 513 13.47 10.06 0.77
C ASN A 513 14.44 11.23 1.11
N ALA A 514 15.69 10.92 1.43
CA ALA A 514 16.73 11.91 1.70
C ALA A 514 17.96 11.77 0.77
N ASP A 515 17.83 11.04 -0.32
CA ASP A 515 18.97 10.70 -1.19
C ASP A 515 19.52 11.89 -1.98
N THR A 516 18.70 12.88 -2.29
CA THR A 516 19.07 13.98 -3.20
C THR A 516 18.98 15.32 -2.49
N VAL A 517 20.05 16.11 -2.58
CA VAL A 517 20.07 17.49 -2.10
C VAL A 517 19.00 18.29 -2.84
N LEU A 518 18.16 19.01 -2.10
CA LEU A 518 17.11 19.86 -2.64
C LEU A 518 17.69 21.01 -3.49
N GLU A 519 16.90 21.53 -4.42
CA GLU A 519 17.35 22.64 -5.30
C GLU A 519 17.73 23.91 -4.52
N ASN A 520 17.15 24.09 -3.34
CA ASN A 520 17.56 25.16 -2.40
C ASN A 520 18.93 24.91 -1.73
N GLY A 521 19.61 23.81 -2.05
CA GLY A 521 20.94 23.43 -1.53
C GLY A 521 20.94 22.84 -0.12
N LYS A 522 19.78 22.57 0.47
CA LYS A 522 19.67 21.91 1.78
C LYS A 522 19.61 20.39 1.60
N ASN A 523 20.17 19.68 2.58
CA ASN A 523 19.93 18.24 2.69
C ASN A 523 18.52 18.00 3.21
N PRO A 524 17.74 17.11 2.61
CA PRO A 524 16.42 16.73 3.11
C PRO A 524 16.53 16.00 4.44
N THR A 525 15.44 15.95 5.18
CA THR A 525 15.36 15.26 6.46
C THR A 525 15.00 13.78 6.33
N GLY A 526 14.24 13.42 5.30
CA GLY A 526 13.70 12.08 5.09
C GLY A 526 12.74 11.64 6.20
N ASN A 527 12.03 12.56 6.85
CA ASN A 527 11.19 12.23 7.99
C ASN A 527 9.77 11.85 7.58
N VAL A 528 9.18 10.90 8.31
CA VAL A 528 7.74 10.62 8.28
C VAL A 528 7.16 10.88 9.67
N THR A 529 6.15 11.72 9.77
CA THR A 529 5.50 12.07 11.03
C THR A 529 3.99 11.81 10.93
N VAL A 530 3.46 11.00 11.87
CA VAL A 530 2.03 10.73 12.01
C VAL A 530 1.56 11.32 13.35
N GLU A 531 0.71 12.35 13.27
CA GLU A 531 0.14 13.07 14.40
C GLU A 531 -1.33 12.71 14.65
N GLY A 532 -1.98 12.02 13.70
CA GLY A 532 -3.38 11.60 13.77
C GLY A 532 -3.88 10.96 12.48
N GLY A 533 -5.20 10.78 12.40
CA GLY A 533 -5.85 10.16 11.23
C GLY A 533 -6.04 8.65 11.36
N ILE A 534 -6.66 8.08 10.34
CA ILE A 534 -6.84 6.64 10.15
C ILE A 534 -6.07 6.26 8.89
N LEU A 535 -5.08 5.41 9.02
CA LEU A 535 -4.23 4.94 7.94
C LEU A 535 -4.44 3.44 7.77
N SER A 536 -4.80 3.02 6.57
CA SER A 536 -4.85 1.61 6.19
C SER A 536 -3.91 1.39 5.01
N ILE A 537 -2.86 0.60 5.22
CA ILE A 537 -1.78 0.44 4.24
C ILE A 537 -1.63 -1.03 3.86
N TYR A 538 -1.60 -1.26 2.57
CA TYR A 538 -1.17 -2.49 1.91
C TYR A 538 -0.05 -2.13 0.92
N SER A 539 1.11 -2.71 1.05
CA SER A 539 2.26 -2.50 0.17
C SER A 539 2.94 -3.82 -0.16
N ASN A 540 3.69 -3.87 -1.25
CA ASN A 540 4.50 -5.04 -1.58
C ASN A 540 5.94 -4.90 -1.07
N ASP A 541 6.43 -3.67 -0.89
CA ASP A 541 7.67 -3.36 -0.16
C ASP A 541 7.29 -2.80 1.21
N ASP A 542 7.95 -1.78 1.73
CA ASP A 542 7.71 -1.29 3.08
C ASP A 542 6.38 -0.53 3.18
N ALA A 543 5.67 -0.72 4.31
CA ALA A 543 4.44 0.05 4.47
C ALA A 543 4.73 1.52 4.77
N MET A 544 5.71 1.79 5.61
CA MET A 544 6.16 3.13 5.95
C MET A 544 7.69 3.15 6.05
N HIS A 545 8.34 3.92 5.20
CA HIS A 545 9.79 4.08 5.15
C HIS A 545 10.22 5.54 5.36
N ALA A 546 11.19 5.77 6.21
CA ALA A 546 11.81 7.07 6.43
C ALA A 546 13.35 6.98 6.41
N ASP A 547 13.99 7.62 5.46
CA ASP A 547 15.46 7.74 5.46
C ASP A 547 15.98 8.48 6.72
N GLY A 548 15.13 9.28 7.32
CA GLY A 548 15.34 10.00 8.57
C GLY A 548 14.64 9.37 9.76
N VAL A 549 13.80 10.14 10.42
CA VAL A 549 13.02 9.72 11.59
C VAL A 549 11.59 9.40 11.19
N LEU A 550 11.13 8.20 11.54
CA LEU A 550 9.73 7.86 11.49
C LEU A 550 9.14 8.05 12.90
N ALA A 551 8.20 8.98 13.03
CA ALA A 551 7.58 9.33 14.32
C ALA A 551 6.06 9.14 14.27
N ILE A 552 5.51 8.35 15.20
CA ILE A 552 4.06 8.20 15.38
C ILE A 552 3.69 8.68 16.78
N SER A 553 2.86 9.73 16.84
CA SER A 553 2.44 10.31 18.12
C SER A 553 0.96 10.07 18.44
N SER A 554 0.15 9.79 17.42
CA SER A 554 -1.27 9.50 17.54
C SER A 554 -1.77 8.89 16.21
N GLY A 555 -3.05 8.54 16.15
CA GLY A 555 -3.72 7.96 14.96
C GLY A 555 -3.98 6.47 15.13
N ASP A 556 -4.75 5.94 14.20
CA ASP A 556 -5.06 4.52 14.01
C ASP A 556 -4.31 4.06 12.76
N VAL A 557 -3.30 3.21 12.91
CA VAL A 557 -2.41 2.79 11.82
C VAL A 557 -2.52 1.28 11.65
N GLY A 558 -3.20 0.86 10.59
CA GLY A 558 -3.37 -0.53 10.21
C GLY A 558 -2.52 -0.88 8.98
N ILE A 559 -1.46 -1.65 9.17
CA ILE A 559 -0.65 -2.23 8.08
C ILE A 559 -1.11 -3.66 7.89
N THR A 560 -1.80 -3.91 6.78
CA THR A 560 -2.44 -5.20 6.51
C THR A 560 -1.53 -6.16 5.76
N ASN A 561 -0.57 -5.63 5.02
CA ASN A 561 0.49 -6.36 4.31
C ASN A 561 1.66 -5.43 4.01
N SER A 562 2.89 -5.95 4.14
CA SER A 562 4.13 -5.27 3.72
C SER A 562 5.29 -6.27 3.67
N TYR A 563 6.40 -5.88 3.08
CA TYR A 563 7.69 -6.53 3.29
C TYR A 563 8.16 -6.18 4.70
N GLU A 564 8.63 -4.96 4.97
CA GLU A 564 8.80 -4.44 6.33
C GLU A 564 7.60 -3.55 6.70
N GLY A 565 7.24 -3.56 7.99
CA GLY A 565 6.07 -2.80 8.44
C GLY A 565 6.37 -1.32 8.58
N ILE A 566 7.27 -0.98 9.47
CA ILE A 566 7.67 0.38 9.80
C ILE A 566 9.19 0.44 9.83
N GLU A 567 9.78 1.07 8.83
CA GLU A 567 11.23 1.22 8.73
C GLU A 567 11.66 2.68 8.85
N GLY A 568 12.81 2.91 9.48
CA GLY A 568 13.44 4.22 9.50
C GLY A 568 14.88 4.17 9.98
N ASN A 569 15.66 5.21 9.65
CA ASN A 569 16.93 5.35 10.32
C ASN A 569 16.75 5.39 11.84
N ARG A 570 15.70 6.07 12.30
CA ARG A 570 15.21 6.01 13.67
C ARG A 570 13.69 5.94 13.73
N VAL A 571 13.13 5.07 14.58
CA VAL A 571 11.69 4.97 14.81
C VAL A 571 11.32 5.43 16.23
N VAL A 572 10.32 6.31 16.34
CA VAL A 572 9.81 6.82 17.63
C VAL A 572 8.31 6.69 17.68
N ILE A 573 7.80 5.84 18.56
CA ILE A 573 6.36 5.67 18.79
C ILE A 573 6.01 6.21 20.18
N SER A 574 5.24 7.30 20.22
CA SER A 574 4.84 7.94 21.47
C SER A 574 3.34 7.85 21.76
N GLY A 575 2.54 7.35 20.83
CA GLY A 575 1.10 7.16 20.95
C GLY A 575 0.53 6.46 19.71
N GLY A 576 -0.79 6.40 19.61
CA GLY A 576 -1.53 5.76 18.54
C GLY A 576 -1.95 4.33 18.85
N ASP A 577 -2.83 3.79 18.00
CA ASP A 577 -3.21 2.38 17.94
C ASP A 577 -2.64 1.81 16.64
N ILE A 578 -1.70 0.89 16.75
CA ILE A 578 -0.85 0.48 15.63
C ILE A 578 -0.90 -1.02 15.48
N SER A 579 -1.35 -1.49 14.33
CA SER A 579 -1.37 -2.90 13.97
C SER A 579 -0.50 -3.11 12.72
N VAL A 580 0.49 -4.00 12.84
CA VAL A 580 1.45 -4.29 11.77
C VAL A 580 1.40 -5.76 11.40
N ARG A 581 1.32 -6.03 10.11
CA ARG A 581 1.51 -7.34 9.53
C ARG A 581 2.53 -7.25 8.41
N SER A 582 3.67 -7.95 8.58
CA SER A 582 4.79 -7.93 7.65
C SER A 582 5.26 -9.35 7.27
N SER A 583 5.86 -9.47 6.10
CA SER A 583 6.47 -10.71 5.61
C SER A 583 7.94 -10.84 6.01
N ASP A 584 8.58 -9.76 6.40
CA ASP A 584 9.88 -9.70 7.06
C ASP A 584 9.71 -8.99 8.41
N ASP A 585 10.43 -7.91 8.69
CA ASP A 585 10.43 -7.30 10.01
C ASP A 585 9.19 -6.42 10.27
N GLY A 586 8.74 -6.43 11.52
CA GLY A 586 7.58 -5.62 11.92
C GLY A 586 7.92 -4.14 12.07
N ILE A 587 8.97 -3.84 12.83
CA ILE A 587 9.56 -2.51 12.98
C ILE A 587 11.06 -2.66 12.86
N ASN A 588 11.67 -1.95 11.93
CA ASN A 588 13.11 -1.97 11.69
C ASN A 588 13.76 -0.60 11.87
N SER A 589 14.98 -0.58 12.42
CA SER A 589 15.82 0.61 12.43
C SER A 589 17.20 0.33 11.86
N GLN A 590 17.54 1.05 10.81
CA GLN A 590 18.84 0.96 10.13
C GLN A 590 19.96 1.64 10.91
N SER A 591 19.69 2.41 11.97
CA SER A 591 20.72 3.13 12.73
C SER A 591 21.70 2.20 13.42
N THR A 592 22.98 2.34 13.11
CA THR A 592 24.07 1.56 13.71
C THR A 592 24.59 2.14 15.02
N SER A 593 24.07 3.28 15.48
CA SER A 593 24.50 3.95 16.71
C SER A 593 23.36 4.77 17.34
N GLY A 594 23.42 5.00 18.64
CA GLY A 594 22.38 5.71 19.38
C GLY A 594 21.12 4.86 19.57
N THR A 595 19.98 5.51 19.78
CA THR A 595 18.68 4.84 19.91
C THR A 595 18.06 4.68 18.53
N GLY A 596 17.92 3.42 18.10
CA GLY A 596 17.27 3.06 16.85
C GLY A 596 15.73 3.14 16.99
N ILE A 597 15.18 2.42 17.94
CA ILE A 597 13.73 2.34 18.15
C ILE A 597 13.39 2.77 19.57
N GLU A 598 12.40 3.66 19.73
CA GLU A 598 11.94 4.12 21.02
C GLU A 598 10.41 4.06 21.12
N ILE A 599 9.89 3.18 21.99
CA ILE A 599 8.45 3.03 22.24
C ILE A 599 8.14 3.67 23.58
N LYS A 600 7.43 4.82 23.54
CA LYS A 600 7.07 5.66 24.70
C LYS A 600 5.62 5.52 25.10
N GLY A 601 4.76 5.09 24.20
CA GLY A 601 3.31 5.04 24.40
C GLY A 601 2.61 4.33 23.25
N GLY A 602 1.28 4.35 23.28
CA GLY A 602 0.44 3.70 22.27
C GLY A 602 0.12 2.25 22.58
N THR A 603 -0.70 1.65 21.72
CA THR A 603 -1.01 0.23 21.70
C THR A 603 -0.46 -0.34 20.40
N LEU A 604 0.42 -1.32 20.50
CA LEU A 604 1.10 -1.91 19.34
C LEU A 604 0.77 -3.39 19.27
N TYR A 605 0.32 -3.82 18.11
CA TYR A 605 0.22 -5.22 17.75
C TYR A 605 1.07 -5.49 16.51
N ILE A 606 2.10 -6.31 16.65
CA ILE A 606 3.06 -6.61 15.60
C ILE A 606 3.04 -8.10 15.32
N TYR A 607 2.79 -8.45 14.07
CA TYR A 607 2.80 -9.81 13.56
C TYR A 607 3.74 -9.87 12.35
N ALA A 608 4.92 -10.43 12.56
CA ALA A 608 6.00 -10.46 11.58
C ALA A 608 6.40 -11.90 11.23
N SER A 609 6.88 -12.11 10.00
CA SER A 609 7.51 -13.39 9.64
C SER A 609 9.02 -13.34 9.86
N GLY A 610 9.63 -12.16 9.78
CA GLY A 610 10.99 -11.84 10.21
C GLY A 610 11.08 -11.56 11.71
N ASP A 611 11.94 -10.61 12.06
CA ASP A 611 12.03 -10.13 13.43
C ASP A 611 10.84 -9.22 13.77
N GLY A 612 10.33 -9.32 14.99
CA GLY A 612 9.19 -8.50 15.37
C GLY A 612 9.56 -7.03 15.47
N ILE A 613 10.64 -6.74 16.18
CA ILE A 613 11.26 -5.42 16.30
C ILE A 613 12.77 -5.61 16.20
N ASP A 614 13.40 -5.05 15.16
CA ASP A 614 14.84 -5.14 14.92
C ASP A 614 15.55 -3.79 15.00
N ALA A 615 16.72 -3.76 15.63
CA ALA A 615 17.56 -2.58 15.68
C ALA A 615 19.06 -2.90 15.62
N ASN A 616 19.71 -2.35 14.62
CA ASN A 616 21.12 -2.56 14.26
C ASN A 616 22.13 -1.75 15.10
N SER A 617 21.70 -1.03 16.14
CA SER A 617 22.59 -0.19 16.94
C SER A 617 23.60 -0.99 17.74
N ARG A 618 24.88 -0.61 17.61
CA ARG A 618 26.01 -1.24 18.32
C ARG A 618 26.27 -0.64 19.70
N ASP A 619 25.47 0.31 20.13
CA ASP A 619 25.54 0.90 21.46
C ASP A 619 24.81 0.03 22.48
N SER A 620 25.51 -0.35 23.57
CA SER A 620 24.95 -1.27 24.57
C SER A 620 23.61 -0.78 25.15
N TYR A 621 22.58 -1.60 24.99
CA TYR A 621 21.22 -1.40 25.48
C TYR A 621 20.55 -0.11 24.94
N LYS A 622 20.91 0.31 23.73
CA LYS A 622 20.34 1.50 23.09
C LYS A 622 19.59 1.21 21.80
N GLY A 623 19.77 0.05 21.18
CA GLY A 623 19.10 -0.26 19.95
C GLY A 623 17.59 -0.06 20.07
N ILE A 624 16.99 -0.66 21.09
CA ILE A 624 15.56 -0.56 21.39
C ILE A 624 15.36 -0.07 22.82
N ILE A 625 14.44 0.86 23.03
CA ILE A 625 14.04 1.36 24.36
C ILE A 625 12.53 1.30 24.51
N PHE A 626 12.03 0.51 25.45
CA PHE A 626 10.64 0.53 25.89
C PHE A 626 10.52 1.41 27.12
N SER A 627 9.80 2.53 27.03
CA SER A 627 9.58 3.44 28.14
C SER A 627 8.11 3.66 28.48
N GLY A 628 7.19 3.11 27.70
CA GLY A 628 5.74 3.17 27.94
C GLY A 628 4.98 2.37 26.88
N GLY A 629 3.66 2.47 26.92
CA GLY A 629 2.76 1.80 25.99
C GLY A 629 2.52 0.31 26.28
N ASN A 630 1.73 -0.30 25.41
CA ASN A 630 1.33 -1.70 25.47
C ASN A 630 1.69 -2.37 24.15
N THR A 631 2.58 -3.33 24.16
CA THR A 631 3.11 -3.95 22.94
C THR A 631 2.90 -5.45 22.96
N VAL A 632 2.29 -6.00 21.90
CA VAL A 632 2.28 -7.41 21.57
C VAL A 632 3.11 -7.61 20.32
N VAL A 633 4.10 -8.47 20.39
CA VAL A 633 5.00 -8.80 19.26
C VAL A 633 5.00 -10.29 19.04
N ILE A 634 4.70 -10.70 17.82
CA ILE A 634 4.71 -12.10 17.39
C ILE A 634 5.63 -12.25 16.19
N SER A 635 6.77 -12.91 16.36
CA SER A 635 7.59 -13.42 15.26
C SER A 635 7.19 -14.86 14.97
N THR A 636 7.03 -15.22 13.71
CA THR A 636 6.51 -16.56 13.34
C THR A 636 7.57 -17.49 12.78
N SER A 637 8.72 -17.00 12.34
CA SER A 637 9.80 -17.78 11.77
C SER A 637 10.77 -18.31 12.82
N GLY A 638 11.21 -19.54 12.65
CA GLY A 638 12.13 -20.20 13.61
C GLY A 638 13.59 -19.72 13.57
N GLY A 639 13.93 -18.82 12.66
CA GLY A 639 15.27 -18.21 12.55
C GLY A 639 15.39 -16.84 13.22
N ASN A 640 14.25 -16.23 13.51
CA ASN A 640 14.13 -14.84 13.93
C ASN A 640 13.70 -14.70 15.39
N SER A 641 13.66 -13.47 15.91
CA SER A 641 13.30 -13.12 17.27
C SER A 641 12.11 -12.15 17.28
N ALA A 642 11.29 -12.17 18.32
CA ALA A 642 10.26 -11.14 18.48
C ALA A 642 10.88 -9.78 18.83
N ILE A 643 12.07 -9.76 19.43
CA ILE A 643 12.84 -8.56 19.73
C ILE A 643 14.31 -8.91 19.44
N ASP A 644 14.86 -8.30 18.38
CA ASP A 644 16.27 -8.38 18.05
C ASP A 644 16.97 -7.04 18.29
N SER A 645 18.13 -7.08 18.87
CA SER A 645 18.98 -5.92 19.06
C SER A 645 20.42 -6.36 19.27
N GLU A 646 21.30 -5.95 18.35
CA GLU A 646 22.75 -6.26 18.30
C GLU A 646 23.46 -6.27 19.68
N ARG A 647 23.10 -5.34 20.57
CA ARG A 647 23.74 -5.14 21.87
C ARG A 647 22.75 -5.12 23.05
N GLY A 648 21.54 -5.65 22.86
CA GLY A 648 20.50 -5.68 23.84
C GLY A 648 19.69 -4.38 23.92
N TYR A 649 18.61 -4.42 24.68
CA TYR A 649 17.64 -3.36 24.78
C TYR A 649 17.36 -2.95 26.23
N GLU A 650 16.74 -1.76 26.38
CA GLU A 650 16.38 -1.18 27.69
C GLU A 650 14.86 -1.14 27.86
N TYR A 651 14.42 -1.42 29.08
CA TYR A 651 13.03 -1.28 29.50
C TYR A 651 12.96 -0.38 30.74
N THR A 652 12.10 0.63 30.67
CA THR A 652 11.83 1.57 31.79
C THR A 652 10.35 1.72 32.10
N GLY A 653 9.44 1.22 31.23
CA GLY A 653 7.99 1.29 31.45
C GLY A 653 7.16 0.65 30.34
N GLY A 654 5.85 0.50 30.62
CA GLY A 654 4.88 -0.14 29.73
C GLY A 654 4.72 -1.64 29.96
N TYR A 655 4.07 -2.33 29.03
CA TYR A 655 3.97 -3.79 28.98
C TYR A 655 4.40 -4.31 27.61
N VAL A 656 5.20 -5.37 27.61
CA VAL A 656 5.63 -6.02 26.36
C VAL A 656 5.37 -7.53 26.47
N LEU A 657 4.55 -8.05 25.55
CA LEU A 657 4.38 -9.49 25.33
C LEU A 657 5.09 -9.87 24.03
N ALA A 658 6.10 -10.71 24.12
CA ALA A 658 6.85 -11.20 22.96
C ALA A 658 6.68 -12.71 22.82
N LEU A 659 6.31 -13.16 21.61
CA LEU A 659 6.11 -14.56 21.25
C LEU A 659 6.95 -14.91 20.02
N MET A 660 7.62 -16.06 20.08
CA MET A 660 8.44 -16.54 18.96
C MET A 660 8.66 -18.05 19.04
N PRO A 661 8.94 -18.75 17.93
CA PRO A 661 9.36 -20.15 17.94
C PRO A 661 10.63 -20.37 18.78
N SER A 662 10.78 -21.53 19.39
CA SER A 662 12.01 -21.88 20.13
C SER A 662 13.13 -22.25 19.16
N GLY A 663 14.30 -21.69 19.36
CA GLY A 663 15.50 -21.93 18.57
C GLY A 663 16.03 -20.67 17.90
N GLY A 664 17.01 -20.82 17.02
CA GLY A 664 17.59 -19.68 16.31
C GLY A 664 17.99 -18.54 17.25
N MET A 665 17.56 -17.34 16.89
CA MET A 665 17.87 -16.09 17.60
C MET A 665 16.89 -15.77 18.75
N SER A 666 15.94 -16.67 19.08
CA SER A 666 14.94 -16.45 20.15
C SER A 666 15.52 -16.07 21.52
N SER A 667 16.81 -16.35 21.77
CA SER A 667 17.50 -15.95 23.01
C SER A 667 17.76 -14.43 23.07
N GLU A 668 17.77 -13.73 21.96
CA GLU A 668 18.06 -12.28 21.87
C GLU A 668 16.96 -11.47 22.51
N ALA A 669 15.71 -11.92 22.39
CA ALA A 669 14.59 -11.32 23.12
C ALA A 669 14.74 -11.30 24.65
N LYS A 670 15.70 -12.05 25.24
CA LYS A 670 16.06 -11.98 26.66
C LYS A 670 17.20 -11.00 26.95
N ASN A 671 17.82 -10.43 25.95
CA ASN A 671 18.94 -9.52 26.10
C ASN A 671 18.48 -8.09 26.57
N CYS A 672 17.53 -8.08 27.50
CA CYS A 672 17.05 -6.85 28.15
C CYS A 672 17.91 -6.54 29.38
N ARG A 673 18.22 -5.27 29.59
CA ARG A 673 18.89 -4.83 30.82
C ARG A 673 18.04 -5.17 32.05
N ASN A 674 18.59 -5.89 33.01
CA ASN A 674 17.90 -6.34 34.23
C ASN A 674 16.70 -7.28 34.00
N PHE A 675 16.72 -8.08 32.95
CA PHE A 675 15.65 -9.01 32.55
C PHE A 675 15.04 -9.77 33.73
N ASP A 676 15.85 -10.44 34.55
CA ASP A 676 15.40 -11.28 35.67
C ASP A 676 14.63 -10.51 36.76
N SER A 677 14.75 -9.18 36.79
CA SER A 677 14.07 -8.34 37.76
C SER A 677 12.72 -7.79 37.29
N ILE A 678 12.50 -7.72 35.97
CA ILE A 678 11.37 -7.02 35.33
C ILE A 678 10.53 -7.93 34.42
N ALA A 679 11.05 -9.08 34.05
CA ALA A 679 10.44 -9.96 33.08
C ALA A 679 10.33 -11.40 33.58
N GLN A 680 9.49 -12.17 32.89
CA GLN A 680 9.44 -13.62 32.99
C GLN A 680 9.40 -14.24 31.59
N SER A 681 9.83 -15.47 31.50
CA SER A 681 9.77 -16.23 30.26
C SER A 681 9.37 -17.68 30.53
N THR A 682 8.60 -18.24 29.61
CA THR A 682 8.23 -19.67 29.63
C THR A 682 8.17 -20.20 28.21
N SER A 683 8.30 -21.50 28.05
CA SER A 683 8.07 -22.15 26.76
C SER A 683 6.69 -22.78 26.76
N LEU A 684 5.86 -22.43 25.80
CA LEU A 684 4.51 -22.93 25.65
C LEU A 684 4.29 -23.43 24.21
N ARG A 685 3.38 -24.39 24.11
CA ARG A 685 2.76 -24.71 22.82
C ARG A 685 1.36 -24.11 22.83
N LEU A 686 1.16 -23.16 21.95
CA LEU A 686 -0.10 -22.44 21.76
C LEU A 686 -0.62 -22.79 20.36
N ASN A 687 -1.87 -23.17 20.24
CA ASN A 687 -2.49 -23.41 18.94
C ASN A 687 -3.25 -22.17 18.48
N SER A 688 -3.41 -22.01 17.18
CA SER A 688 -4.27 -20.95 16.61
C SER A 688 -5.67 -21.02 17.22
N GLY A 689 -6.23 -19.88 17.58
CA GLY A 689 -7.53 -19.74 18.23
C GLY A 689 -7.53 -19.98 19.75
N GLU A 690 -6.46 -20.52 20.35
CA GLU A 690 -6.32 -20.58 21.82
C GLU A 690 -6.06 -19.19 22.40
N TYR A 691 -6.30 -19.06 23.69
CA TYR A 691 -6.11 -17.80 24.42
C TYR A 691 -4.89 -17.89 25.33
N LEU A 692 -3.99 -16.94 25.20
CA LEU A 692 -2.90 -16.66 26.13
C LEU A 692 -3.32 -15.55 27.07
N THR A 693 -3.21 -15.79 28.38
CA THR A 693 -3.59 -14.79 29.41
C THR A 693 -2.40 -14.47 30.29
N ILE A 694 -2.16 -13.19 30.51
CA ILE A 694 -1.11 -12.65 31.38
C ILE A 694 -1.79 -12.01 32.59
N GLY A 695 -2.00 -12.78 33.64
CA GLY A 695 -2.69 -12.32 34.86
C GLY A 695 -4.01 -11.63 34.53
N ASP A 696 -4.20 -10.45 35.16
CA ASP A 696 -5.32 -9.54 34.88
C ASP A 696 -4.90 -8.40 33.92
N ILE A 697 -3.78 -8.55 33.20
CA ILE A 697 -3.19 -7.48 32.39
C ILE A 697 -3.63 -7.59 30.94
N LEU A 698 -3.52 -8.80 30.37
CA LEU A 698 -3.68 -9.02 28.93
C LEU A 698 -4.31 -10.36 28.64
N THR A 699 -5.22 -10.42 27.67
CA THR A 699 -5.65 -11.65 27.00
C THR A 699 -5.38 -11.52 25.49
N LEU A 700 -4.73 -12.51 24.90
CA LEU A 700 -4.44 -12.61 23.47
C LEU A 700 -5.07 -13.87 22.90
N LYS A 701 -5.91 -13.75 21.89
CA LYS A 701 -6.34 -14.88 21.04
C LYS A 701 -5.25 -15.13 20.01
N MET A 702 -4.68 -16.32 20.01
CA MET A 702 -3.56 -16.64 19.14
C MET A 702 -3.96 -16.62 17.67
N PRO A 703 -3.34 -15.78 16.83
CA PRO A 703 -3.63 -15.71 15.40
C PRO A 703 -3.10 -16.96 14.67
N THR A 704 -2.01 -17.50 15.16
CA THR A 704 -1.32 -18.68 14.60
C THR A 704 -0.83 -19.59 15.70
N SER A 705 -0.41 -20.81 15.35
CA SER A 705 0.19 -21.75 16.29
C SER A 705 1.66 -21.42 16.54
N VAL A 706 2.04 -21.22 17.79
CA VAL A 706 3.43 -20.99 18.20
C VAL A 706 3.85 -22.08 19.17
N ASN A 707 4.96 -22.75 18.87
CA ASN A 707 5.61 -23.68 19.79
C ASN A 707 6.97 -23.11 20.18
N GLY A 708 6.98 -22.29 21.23
CA GLY A 708 8.15 -21.49 21.46
C GLY A 708 8.19 -20.75 22.78
N LEU A 709 8.91 -19.66 22.74
CA LEU A 709 9.18 -18.80 23.87
C LEU A 709 8.09 -17.72 23.99
N VAL A 710 7.56 -17.57 25.18
CA VAL A 710 6.70 -16.48 25.61
C VAL A 710 7.46 -15.65 26.62
N ILE A 711 7.64 -14.38 26.36
CA ILE A 711 8.27 -13.41 27.26
C ILE A 711 7.25 -12.32 27.61
N PHE A 712 7.14 -12.01 28.88
CA PHE A 712 6.36 -10.86 29.35
C PHE A 712 7.24 -9.94 30.19
N ILE A 713 7.27 -8.67 29.81
CA ILE A 713 8.06 -7.61 30.48
C ILE A 713 7.09 -6.60 31.06
N GLY A 714 7.34 -6.17 32.30
CA GLY A 714 6.55 -5.18 33.04
C GLY A 714 6.08 -5.66 34.40
N ASP A 715 5.71 -6.93 34.53
CA ASP A 715 5.43 -7.56 35.82
C ASP A 715 5.94 -9.01 35.81
N LYS A 716 7.07 -9.25 36.48
CA LYS A 716 7.67 -10.58 36.57
C LYS A 716 6.82 -11.60 37.35
N ASN A 717 5.81 -11.15 38.09
CA ASN A 717 4.94 -12.01 38.90
C ASN A 717 3.60 -12.30 38.23
N ALA A 718 3.29 -11.68 37.07
CA ALA A 718 2.06 -11.91 36.35
C ALA A 718 1.99 -13.37 35.87
N LYS A 719 0.89 -14.06 36.12
CA LYS A 719 0.76 -15.47 35.78
C LYS A 719 0.55 -15.62 34.26
N ILE A 720 1.42 -16.35 33.58
CA ILE A 720 1.26 -16.75 32.19
C ILE A 720 0.46 -18.06 32.14
N SER A 721 -0.65 -18.10 31.41
CA SER A 721 -1.50 -19.29 31.24
C SER A 721 -2.16 -19.31 29.87
N SER A 722 -2.55 -20.49 29.40
CA SER A 722 -3.29 -20.67 28.16
C SER A 722 -4.57 -21.47 28.37
N SER A 723 -5.55 -21.25 27.52
CA SER A 723 -6.84 -21.95 27.54
C SER A 723 -7.42 -22.07 26.14
N ALA A 724 -8.23 -23.11 25.90
CA ALA A 724 -8.91 -23.33 24.63
C ALA A 724 -10.07 -22.34 24.39
N SER A 725 -10.57 -21.69 25.45
CA SER A 725 -11.66 -20.72 25.37
C SER A 725 -11.49 -19.61 26.41
N SER A 726 -12.05 -18.44 26.15
CA SER A 726 -12.08 -17.30 27.05
C SER A 726 -13.40 -16.54 26.86
N ASP A 727 -13.90 -15.94 27.93
CA ASP A 727 -15.03 -14.99 27.89
C ASP A 727 -14.55 -13.54 27.59
N ALA A 728 -13.24 -13.36 27.33
CA ALA A 728 -12.68 -12.07 27.00
C ALA A 728 -13.18 -11.59 25.64
N ASN A 729 -13.74 -10.38 25.60
CA ASN A 729 -14.01 -9.69 24.35
C ASN A 729 -12.67 -9.08 23.88
N VAL A 730 -12.04 -9.71 22.91
CA VAL A 730 -10.80 -9.24 22.28
C VAL A 730 -11.13 -8.32 21.11
N ASP A 731 -10.22 -7.40 20.77
CA ASP A 731 -10.32 -6.54 19.60
C ASP A 731 -10.06 -7.32 18.28
N GLU A 732 -9.99 -6.62 17.16
CA GLU A 732 -9.75 -7.20 15.83
C GLU A 732 -8.39 -7.89 15.72
N SER A 733 -7.39 -7.38 16.42
CA SER A 733 -6.05 -8.01 16.53
C SER A 733 -6.06 -9.26 17.42
N GLY A 734 -7.19 -9.57 18.06
CA GLY A 734 -7.29 -10.66 19.02
C GLY A 734 -6.76 -10.29 20.40
N VAL A 735 -6.55 -9.02 20.70
CA VAL A 735 -5.95 -8.53 21.96
C VAL A 735 -7.01 -7.91 22.85
N LYS A 736 -6.83 -8.06 24.15
CA LYS A 736 -7.56 -7.29 25.17
C LYS A 736 -6.59 -6.92 26.29
N TRP A 737 -6.33 -5.64 26.41
CA TRP A 737 -5.69 -5.04 27.56
C TRP A 737 -6.74 -4.73 28.65
N ASN A 738 -6.45 -5.02 29.92
CA ASN A 738 -7.39 -4.84 31.05
C ASN A 738 -7.03 -3.65 31.91
#